data_97cfe2ed9b4bf173c38324f52f410810
#
_entry.id   97cfe2ed9b4bf173c38324f52f410810
#
_cell.length_a   1.000
_cell.length_b   1.000
_cell.length_c   1.000
_cell.angle_alpha   90.00
_cell.angle_beta   90.00
_cell.angle_gamma   90.00
#
_symmetry.space_group_name_H-M   'P 1'
#
loop_
_entity.id
_entity.type
_entity.pdbx_description
1 polymer ?
#
loop_
_entity_poly.entity_id
_entity_poly.type
_entity_poly.pdbx_seq_one_letter_code
_entity_poly.pdbx_strand_id
1 'polypeptide(L)'
;ICHMSDFSNENESKSEMQRFVIHPLIKDNSIESRLYQNSIFNSSKGKNSLIILPTSLGKTVISALICADVLYNYKQSRILIMAPTRPLVLQHLISFSSFLKVLDDQKILVTGKVSPSMRKMIWDNKTLKLIFATPEVIRNDLNEFRLNLKDFGLVIFDEAHRAIKDYAYTLISKKYMEQSLNPLILAMTASPGSDKDRIQQICNNLYIEHIEYRNEEDSDVKPYVNPIELKWEFVELPEKYKQIILLFKSMLHEKLRWLMFRGLIKKNNIDYVFKRDLLELGEILQRNLKFSLNEEKGPLYLALLNQSAALSLMYCIELIESQGPFSLKTFIKRMESSEGKAHSLILKDPRTKDIFKLLENITEHPKLIYLINLFKKGKLITSANNNLNVLLNDSMNSQILVFSHYRDTATHIVDELNKTGIKSFRFVGQSSRNNDMGMNQNEQSIILDSFRKKEFNVLVATSIAEEGLDIPEVNLVIFYEPVSSEIRHIQRKGRTGRKSSGNVIILASKDTVDMRILYASKRRIEKMKTIFNSMKTILKPIPRILPPPYNPLTELELADLDNNLKNTEQKKLNKKESKLEDSDKNVFEKIKNMNEIIDKVPKFQYEFITKSENTLIERAYRQIYDILIEERDNKNSFDLSYLCEKFSFDTHIILKALKKLEKQHIIKLKNNRLITLNRLPNKSTGTKYNIYIEKILSGKAYVLVDEKWYALLNYYDYEGPRNLLKKGSEFKAIAELYSNGSNFCIRIKEIIF
;
A
#
# COMPACT_ATOMS: atom_id res chain seq x y z
N ILE A 1 12.64 -55.35 46.38
CA ILE A 1 13.95 -55.13 45.70
C ILE A 1 13.82 -55.88 44.37
N CYS A 2 13.64 -55.23 43.30
CA CYS A 2 13.91 -55.49 41.87
C CYS A 2 12.82 -54.92 40.96
N HIS A 3 13.27 -54.26 39.92
CA HIS A 3 12.52 -53.68 38.78
C HIS A 3 11.91 -52.28 38.98
N MET A 4 12.81 -51.30 38.98
CA MET A 4 12.54 -49.95 38.54
C MET A 4 13.78 -49.43 37.80
N SER A 5 13.96 -49.77 36.53
CA SER A 5 15.04 -49.22 35.69
C SER A 5 14.81 -49.27 34.18
N ASP A 6 13.56 -49.45 33.67
CA ASP A 6 13.34 -49.50 32.22
C ASP A 6 12.24 -48.59 31.69
N PHE A 7 11.80 -47.54 32.43
CA PHE A 7 10.79 -46.60 31.96
C PHE A 7 11.30 -45.21 31.56
N SER A 8 12.61 -44.94 31.65
CA SER A 8 13.17 -43.60 31.35
C SER A 8 13.65 -43.45 29.89
N ASN A 9 13.91 -44.53 29.15
CA ASN A 9 14.46 -44.44 27.79
C ASN A 9 13.45 -44.46 26.65
N GLU A 10 12.19 -44.86 26.89
CA GLU A 10 11.15 -44.80 25.84
C GLU A 10 10.48 -43.43 25.68
N ASN A 11 10.56 -42.56 26.70
CA ASN A 11 10.00 -41.19 26.60
C ASN A 11 10.92 -40.17 25.96
N GLU A 12 12.25 -40.39 26.01
CA GLU A 12 13.19 -39.49 25.30
C GLU A 12 13.23 -39.78 23.79
N SER A 13 13.05 -41.03 23.35
CA SER A 13 13.00 -41.35 21.92
C SER A 13 11.69 -40.94 21.25
N LYS A 14 10.58 -40.75 22.00
CA LYS A 14 9.31 -40.22 21.46
C LYS A 14 9.27 -38.69 21.38
N SER A 15 10.10 -37.96 22.09
CA SER A 15 10.18 -36.47 22.04
C SER A 15 11.00 -35.96 20.86
N GLU A 16 11.93 -36.74 20.30
CA GLU A 16 12.71 -36.34 19.12
C GLU A 16 12.01 -36.60 17.78
N MET A 17 10.93 -37.36 17.73
CA MET A 17 10.32 -37.86 16.49
C MET A 17 9.34 -36.89 15.80
N GLN A 18 9.00 -35.70 16.30
CA GLN A 18 8.04 -34.81 15.66
C GLN A 18 8.52 -33.37 15.54
N ARG A 19 9.72 -33.17 14.97
CA ARG A 19 10.22 -31.82 14.69
C ARG A 19 9.47 -31.14 13.55
N PHE A 20 8.93 -31.91 12.61
CA PHE A 20 8.23 -31.43 11.41
C PHE A 20 6.80 -31.96 11.32
N VAL A 21 5.94 -31.21 10.61
CA VAL A 21 4.57 -31.63 10.32
C VAL A 21 4.59 -32.76 9.32
N ILE A 22 3.86 -33.85 9.63
CA ILE A 22 3.67 -35.03 8.75
C ILE A 22 2.25 -34.97 8.18
N HIS A 23 2.13 -34.79 6.87
CA HIS A 23 0.86 -34.81 6.15
C HIS A 23 1.11 -35.19 4.67
N PRO A 24 0.28 -36.04 4.03
CA PRO A 24 0.53 -36.54 2.67
C PRO A 24 0.80 -35.42 1.62
N LEU A 25 0.11 -34.30 1.74
CA LEU A 25 0.26 -33.14 0.81
C LEU A 25 1.18 -32.04 1.33
N ILE A 26 1.86 -32.21 2.45
CA ILE A 26 2.91 -31.30 2.94
C ILE A 26 4.28 -31.85 2.51
N LYS A 27 5.13 -31.01 1.99
CA LYS A 27 6.50 -31.38 1.62
C LYS A 27 7.30 -31.71 2.88
N ASP A 28 8.07 -32.76 2.81
CA ASP A 28 8.86 -33.29 3.93
C ASP A 28 9.82 -32.19 4.43
N ASN A 29 9.93 -32.05 5.74
CA ASN A 29 10.78 -31.07 6.43
C ASN A 29 10.54 -29.59 6.05
N SER A 30 9.39 -29.26 5.46
CA SER A 30 9.09 -27.88 5.03
C SER A 30 8.43 -27.04 6.12
N ILE A 31 7.76 -27.64 7.08
CA ILE A 31 7.03 -26.96 8.15
C ILE A 31 7.43 -27.55 9.51
N GLU A 32 7.99 -26.71 10.36
CA GLU A 32 8.28 -27.05 11.77
C GLU A 32 6.96 -27.25 12.54
N SER A 33 6.86 -28.33 13.31
CA SER A 33 5.67 -28.62 14.12
C SER A 33 5.64 -27.73 15.36
N ARG A 34 4.62 -26.89 15.48
CA ARG A 34 4.39 -25.99 16.62
C ARG A 34 3.05 -26.30 17.27
N LEU A 35 3.07 -26.49 18.60
CA LEU A 35 1.88 -26.92 19.36
C LEU A 35 0.66 -26.03 19.12
N TYR A 36 0.83 -24.69 19.18
CA TYR A 36 -0.28 -23.76 18.97
C TYR A 36 -0.83 -23.82 17.54
N GLN A 37 0.01 -24.02 16.51
CA GLN A 37 -0.43 -24.13 15.12
C GLN A 37 -1.25 -25.40 14.90
N ASN A 38 -0.82 -26.51 15.46
CA ASN A 38 -1.56 -27.78 15.43
C ASN A 38 -2.88 -27.68 16.20
N SER A 39 -2.90 -27.02 17.36
CA SER A 39 -4.12 -26.76 18.12
C SER A 39 -5.14 -25.94 17.33
N ILE A 40 -4.69 -24.83 16.71
CA ILE A 40 -5.53 -23.97 15.86
C ILE A 40 -6.03 -24.73 14.63
N PHE A 41 -5.18 -25.50 13.96
CA PHE A 41 -5.57 -26.33 12.82
C PHE A 41 -6.70 -27.29 13.21
N ASN A 42 -6.53 -28.05 14.29
CA ASN A 42 -7.52 -29.04 14.75
C ASN A 42 -8.85 -28.36 15.14
N SER A 43 -8.83 -27.24 15.84
CA SER A 43 -10.06 -26.54 16.27
C SER A 43 -10.79 -25.85 15.12
N SER A 44 -10.08 -25.45 14.07
CA SER A 44 -10.61 -24.74 12.89
C SER A 44 -11.07 -25.70 11.78
N LYS A 45 -10.70 -26.96 11.83
CA LYS A 45 -11.03 -27.96 10.81
C LYS A 45 -12.54 -28.07 10.60
N GLY A 46 -12.99 -27.90 9.36
CA GLY A 46 -14.40 -28.00 8.98
C GLY A 46 -15.31 -26.87 9.47
N LYS A 47 -14.75 -25.77 10.03
CA LYS A 47 -15.51 -24.63 10.53
C LYS A 47 -15.08 -23.35 9.83
N ASN A 48 -16.05 -22.46 9.56
CA ASN A 48 -15.75 -21.12 9.12
C ASN A 48 -15.06 -20.36 10.25
N SER A 49 -13.75 -20.18 10.13
CA SER A 49 -12.91 -19.75 11.23
C SER A 49 -12.25 -18.40 10.97
N LEU A 50 -12.21 -17.56 12.02
CA LEU A 50 -11.39 -16.34 12.06
C LEU A 50 -10.16 -16.61 12.94
N ILE A 51 -8.99 -16.62 12.32
CA ILE A 51 -7.71 -16.79 13.01
C ILE A 51 -7.09 -15.42 13.23
N ILE A 52 -6.87 -15.08 14.49
CA ILE A 52 -6.27 -13.82 14.94
C ILE A 52 -4.91 -14.14 15.57
N LEU A 53 -3.86 -13.85 14.82
CA LEU A 53 -2.47 -14.09 15.22
C LEU A 53 -1.57 -12.93 14.83
N PRO A 54 -0.61 -12.52 15.66
CA PRO A 54 0.47 -11.63 15.25
C PRO A 54 1.12 -12.06 13.93
N THR A 55 1.73 -11.11 13.21
CA THR A 55 2.29 -11.37 11.87
C THR A 55 3.42 -12.41 11.87
N SER A 56 4.16 -12.54 12.98
CA SER A 56 5.29 -13.47 13.15
C SER A 56 4.90 -14.91 13.44
N LEU A 57 3.64 -15.19 13.79
CA LEU A 57 3.19 -16.49 14.29
C LEU A 57 2.70 -17.48 13.21
N GLY A 58 3.03 -17.23 11.94
CA GLY A 58 2.83 -18.20 10.88
C GLY A 58 1.38 -18.47 10.47
N LYS A 59 0.54 -17.42 10.33
CA LYS A 59 -0.81 -17.53 9.73
C LYS A 59 -0.81 -18.29 8.42
N THR A 60 0.18 -18.06 7.57
CA THR A 60 0.34 -18.76 6.28
C THR A 60 0.57 -20.25 6.43
N VAL A 61 1.26 -20.68 7.49
CA VAL A 61 1.46 -22.10 7.79
C VAL A 61 0.13 -22.78 8.13
N ILE A 62 -0.65 -22.18 9.03
CA ILE A 62 -1.97 -22.73 9.41
C ILE A 62 -2.89 -22.81 8.20
N SER A 63 -2.89 -21.79 7.34
CA SER A 63 -3.69 -21.81 6.12
C SER A 63 -3.24 -22.90 5.14
N ALA A 64 -1.92 -23.15 5.03
CA ALA A 64 -1.40 -24.24 4.21
C ALA A 64 -1.80 -25.62 4.76
N LEU A 65 -1.81 -25.82 6.10
CA LEU A 65 -2.29 -27.05 6.73
C LEU A 65 -3.78 -27.32 6.43
N ILE A 66 -4.63 -26.30 6.55
CA ILE A 66 -6.06 -26.42 6.23
C ILE A 66 -6.26 -26.67 4.73
N CYS A 67 -5.47 -26.04 3.85
CA CYS A 67 -5.47 -26.32 2.41
C CYS A 67 -5.10 -27.78 2.12
N ALA A 68 -4.04 -28.27 2.75
CA ALA A 68 -3.60 -29.65 2.59
C ALA A 68 -4.70 -30.64 3.00
N ASP A 69 -5.34 -30.40 4.15
CA ASP A 69 -6.44 -31.23 4.64
C ASP A 69 -7.64 -31.26 3.68
N VAL A 70 -8.03 -30.07 3.16
CA VAL A 70 -9.15 -29.98 2.20
C VAL A 70 -8.82 -30.67 0.87
N LEU A 71 -7.64 -30.44 0.31
CA LEU A 71 -7.22 -31.08 -0.95
C LEU A 71 -7.05 -32.59 -0.82
N TYR A 72 -6.62 -33.04 0.34
CA TYR A 72 -6.47 -34.46 0.63
C TYR A 72 -7.83 -35.18 0.73
N ASN A 73 -8.76 -34.59 1.49
CA ASN A 73 -10.06 -35.19 1.77
C ASN A 73 -11.07 -35.04 0.62
N TYR A 74 -10.89 -34.00 -0.22
CA TYR A 74 -11.81 -33.62 -1.31
C TYR A 74 -11.04 -33.33 -2.59
N LYS A 75 -10.58 -34.40 -3.27
CA LYS A 75 -9.67 -34.31 -4.43
C LYS A 75 -10.16 -33.43 -5.60
N GLN A 76 -11.47 -33.23 -5.72
CA GLN A 76 -12.04 -32.36 -6.75
C GLN A 76 -12.11 -30.87 -6.34
N SER A 77 -11.89 -30.57 -5.06
CA SER A 77 -11.97 -29.21 -4.55
C SER A 77 -10.91 -28.29 -5.14
N ARG A 78 -11.32 -27.05 -5.37
CA ARG A 78 -10.47 -25.92 -5.70
C ARG A 78 -10.38 -25.00 -4.48
N ILE A 79 -9.27 -24.31 -4.33
CA ILE A 79 -9.06 -23.38 -3.21
C ILE A 79 -8.76 -22.01 -3.76
N LEU A 80 -9.45 -20.99 -3.24
CA LEU A 80 -9.23 -19.59 -3.57
C LEU A 80 -8.54 -18.89 -2.39
N ILE A 81 -7.36 -18.36 -2.62
CA ILE A 81 -6.56 -17.61 -1.64
C ILE A 81 -6.52 -16.14 -2.06
N MET A 82 -7.00 -15.25 -1.20
CA MET A 82 -7.05 -13.84 -1.48
C MET A 82 -6.27 -13.02 -0.47
N ALA A 83 -5.58 -12.01 -0.97
CA ALA A 83 -4.95 -10.97 -0.16
C ALA A 83 -5.14 -9.60 -0.80
N PRO A 84 -5.15 -8.49 -0.01
CA PRO A 84 -5.51 -7.15 -0.49
C PRO A 84 -4.64 -6.60 -1.60
N THR A 85 -3.38 -7.03 -1.66
CA THR A 85 -2.38 -6.48 -2.61
C THR A 85 -1.70 -7.58 -3.41
N ARG A 86 -1.26 -7.23 -4.63
CA ARG A 86 -0.53 -8.18 -5.50
C ARG A 86 0.74 -8.76 -4.87
N PRO A 87 1.59 -7.96 -4.20
CA PRO A 87 2.77 -8.52 -3.52
C PRO A 87 2.41 -9.57 -2.47
N LEU A 88 1.37 -9.36 -1.66
CA LEU A 88 0.90 -10.35 -0.68
C LEU A 88 0.39 -11.62 -1.35
N VAL A 89 -0.39 -11.49 -2.43
CA VAL A 89 -0.90 -12.66 -3.16
C VAL A 89 0.26 -13.47 -3.75
N LEU A 90 1.28 -12.80 -4.28
CA LEU A 90 2.50 -13.45 -4.79
C LEU A 90 3.29 -14.12 -3.65
N GLN A 91 3.40 -13.49 -2.49
CA GLN A 91 4.05 -14.06 -1.31
C GLN A 91 3.33 -15.34 -0.86
N HIS A 92 1.99 -15.36 -0.87
CA HIS A 92 1.21 -16.57 -0.60
C HIS A 92 1.51 -17.67 -1.63
N LEU A 93 1.51 -17.36 -2.92
CA LEU A 93 1.87 -18.32 -3.97
C LEU A 93 3.23 -18.97 -3.72
N ILE A 94 4.25 -18.16 -3.40
CA ILE A 94 5.61 -18.64 -3.11
C ILE A 94 5.62 -19.52 -1.86
N SER A 95 5.01 -19.07 -0.77
CA SER A 95 4.96 -19.81 0.50
C SER A 95 4.21 -21.13 0.37
N PHE A 96 3.04 -21.14 -0.25
CA PHE A 96 2.27 -22.35 -0.46
C PHE A 96 3.00 -23.34 -1.40
N SER A 97 3.72 -22.81 -2.40
CA SER A 97 4.55 -23.65 -3.28
C SER A 97 5.73 -24.28 -2.55
N SER A 98 6.24 -23.67 -1.49
CA SER A 98 7.30 -24.27 -0.65
C SER A 98 6.77 -25.30 0.34
N PHE A 99 5.50 -25.22 0.73
CA PHE A 99 4.90 -26.09 1.73
C PHE A 99 4.13 -27.29 1.13
N LEU A 100 3.37 -27.06 0.05
CA LEU A 100 2.42 -28.03 -0.47
C LEU A 100 3.00 -28.84 -1.64
N LYS A 101 2.66 -30.13 -1.67
CA LYS A 101 2.86 -31.04 -2.80
C LYS A 101 1.77 -30.81 -3.84
N VAL A 102 1.87 -29.70 -4.60
CA VAL A 102 0.95 -29.34 -5.70
C VAL A 102 1.78 -28.98 -6.92
N LEU A 103 1.42 -29.51 -8.09
CA LEU A 103 2.12 -29.30 -9.34
C LEU A 103 2.06 -27.82 -9.79
N ASP A 104 3.04 -27.36 -10.58
CA ASP A 104 3.11 -25.96 -11.00
C ASP A 104 1.95 -25.56 -11.94
N ASP A 105 1.44 -26.49 -12.74
CA ASP A 105 0.29 -26.31 -13.64
C ASP A 105 -1.06 -26.33 -12.91
N GLN A 106 -1.10 -26.76 -11.65
CA GLN A 106 -2.30 -26.77 -10.79
C GLN A 106 -2.47 -25.52 -9.94
N LYS A 107 -1.56 -24.55 -10.05
CA LYS A 107 -1.60 -23.29 -9.28
C LYS A 107 -1.42 -22.08 -10.17
N ILE A 108 -2.13 -21.00 -9.88
CA ILE A 108 -2.10 -19.80 -10.70
C ILE A 108 -2.29 -18.53 -9.87
N LEU A 109 -1.64 -17.43 -10.33
CA LEU A 109 -1.80 -16.09 -9.81
C LEU A 109 -2.70 -15.26 -10.74
N VAL A 110 -3.83 -14.78 -10.25
CA VAL A 110 -4.79 -13.98 -11.01
C VAL A 110 -4.91 -12.57 -10.42
N THR A 111 -4.50 -11.58 -11.18
CA THR A 111 -4.55 -10.16 -10.80
C THR A 111 -5.12 -9.32 -11.93
N GLY A 112 -5.37 -8.03 -11.69
CA GLY A 112 -5.89 -7.11 -12.70
C GLY A 112 -5.03 -6.95 -13.96
N LYS A 113 -3.82 -7.54 -14.00
CA LYS A 113 -3.00 -7.60 -15.22
C LYS A 113 -3.45 -8.68 -16.22
N VAL A 114 -4.20 -9.67 -15.75
CA VAL A 114 -4.75 -10.73 -16.61
C VAL A 114 -6.04 -10.20 -17.25
N SER A 115 -6.15 -10.30 -18.57
CA SER A 115 -7.35 -9.83 -19.29
C SER A 115 -8.61 -10.60 -18.89
N PRO A 116 -9.81 -10.00 -18.97
CA PRO A 116 -11.06 -10.68 -18.63
C PRO A 116 -11.32 -11.97 -19.43
N SER A 117 -10.94 -12.01 -20.70
CA SER A 117 -11.07 -13.20 -21.57
C SER A 117 -10.17 -14.34 -21.10
N MET A 118 -8.92 -14.05 -20.79
CA MET A 118 -7.99 -15.06 -20.23
C MET A 118 -8.46 -15.54 -18.85
N ARG A 119 -9.00 -14.64 -18.02
CA ARG A 119 -9.53 -15.06 -16.69
C ARG A 119 -10.68 -16.03 -16.82
N LYS A 120 -11.58 -15.85 -17.82
CA LYS A 120 -12.65 -16.81 -18.07
C LYS A 120 -12.11 -18.21 -18.35
N MET A 121 -11.07 -18.32 -19.21
CA MET A 121 -10.41 -19.60 -19.48
C MET A 121 -9.78 -20.23 -18.22
N ILE A 122 -9.21 -19.40 -17.34
CA ILE A 122 -8.65 -19.86 -16.06
C ILE A 122 -9.76 -20.39 -15.14
N TRP A 123 -10.90 -19.71 -15.07
CA TRP A 123 -12.02 -20.16 -14.24
C TRP A 123 -12.62 -21.47 -14.73
N ASP A 124 -12.67 -21.70 -16.02
CA ASP A 124 -13.18 -22.91 -16.65
C ASP A 124 -12.20 -24.11 -16.52
N ASN A 125 -10.93 -23.85 -16.26
CA ASN A 125 -9.92 -24.88 -16.11
C ASN A 125 -10.04 -25.61 -14.76
N LYS A 126 -10.54 -26.84 -14.77
CA LYS A 126 -10.76 -27.68 -13.57
C LYS A 126 -9.50 -28.36 -13.05
N THR A 127 -8.39 -28.36 -13.77
CA THR A 127 -7.11 -28.90 -13.28
C THR A 127 -6.48 -28.01 -12.23
N LEU A 128 -6.80 -26.70 -12.23
CA LEU A 128 -6.29 -25.74 -11.26
C LEU A 128 -6.87 -26.01 -9.87
N LYS A 129 -5.99 -26.30 -8.91
CA LYS A 129 -6.32 -26.58 -7.51
C LYS A 129 -6.17 -25.37 -6.61
N LEU A 130 -5.10 -24.58 -6.77
CA LEU A 130 -4.81 -23.40 -5.97
C LEU A 130 -4.85 -22.13 -6.82
N ILE A 131 -5.74 -21.23 -6.49
CA ILE A 131 -5.90 -19.95 -7.19
C ILE A 131 -5.64 -18.82 -6.22
N PHE A 132 -4.63 -18.03 -6.54
CA PHE A 132 -4.21 -16.89 -5.76
C PHE A 132 -4.68 -15.61 -6.47
N ALA A 133 -5.49 -14.77 -5.81
CA ALA A 133 -6.09 -13.63 -6.48
C ALA A 133 -6.21 -12.38 -5.59
N THR A 134 -6.29 -11.22 -6.24
CA THR A 134 -6.69 -9.98 -5.56
C THR A 134 -8.22 -9.88 -5.50
N PRO A 135 -8.79 -9.38 -4.38
CA PRO A 135 -10.25 -9.38 -4.16
C PRO A 135 -11.06 -8.68 -5.24
N GLU A 136 -10.53 -7.57 -5.77
CA GLU A 136 -11.22 -6.77 -6.79
C GLU A 136 -11.43 -7.53 -8.10
N VAL A 137 -10.48 -8.39 -8.47
CA VAL A 137 -10.62 -9.24 -9.67
C VAL A 137 -11.73 -10.25 -9.48
N ILE A 138 -11.77 -10.91 -8.33
CA ILE A 138 -12.81 -11.89 -7.99
C ILE A 138 -14.19 -11.23 -7.95
N ARG A 139 -14.31 -10.07 -7.27
CA ARG A 139 -15.55 -9.30 -7.22
C ARG A 139 -16.07 -8.95 -8.62
N ASN A 140 -15.20 -8.44 -9.48
CA ASN A 140 -15.58 -8.06 -10.84
C ASN A 140 -16.00 -9.25 -11.67
N ASP A 141 -15.30 -10.39 -11.57
CA ASP A 141 -15.63 -11.59 -12.35
C ASP A 141 -16.90 -12.30 -11.84
N LEU A 142 -17.21 -12.20 -10.54
CA LEU A 142 -18.49 -12.63 -9.97
C LEU A 142 -19.66 -11.76 -10.45
N ASN A 143 -19.49 -10.42 -10.45
CA ASN A 143 -20.52 -9.49 -10.89
C ASN A 143 -20.82 -9.61 -12.38
N GLU A 144 -19.82 -9.95 -13.19
CA GLU A 144 -19.95 -10.13 -14.62
C GLU A 144 -20.20 -11.61 -15.02
N PHE A 145 -20.51 -12.47 -14.04
CA PHE A 145 -20.83 -13.90 -14.24
C PHE A 145 -19.75 -14.70 -14.99
N ARG A 146 -18.49 -14.26 -14.95
CA ARG A 146 -17.35 -15.01 -15.50
C ARG A 146 -16.86 -16.12 -14.56
N LEU A 147 -17.04 -15.95 -13.26
CA LEU A 147 -16.62 -16.87 -12.21
C LEU A 147 -17.84 -17.41 -11.47
N ASN A 148 -17.83 -18.74 -11.24
CA ASN A 148 -18.75 -19.43 -10.33
C ASN A 148 -17.92 -20.12 -9.24
N LEU A 149 -18.34 -19.98 -7.97
CA LEU A 149 -17.61 -20.52 -6.81
C LEU A 149 -18.10 -21.91 -6.36
N LYS A 150 -18.95 -22.57 -7.13
CA LYS A 150 -19.55 -23.87 -6.78
C LYS A 150 -18.51 -24.96 -6.47
N ASP A 151 -17.41 -25.00 -7.23
CA ASP A 151 -16.38 -26.04 -7.13
C ASP A 151 -15.27 -25.69 -6.14
N PHE A 152 -15.40 -24.57 -5.42
CA PHE A 152 -14.42 -24.17 -4.42
C PHE A 152 -14.79 -24.76 -3.06
N GLY A 153 -13.94 -25.64 -2.54
CA GLY A 153 -14.12 -26.25 -1.22
C GLY A 153 -13.57 -25.41 -0.07
N LEU A 154 -12.74 -24.39 -0.36
CA LEU A 154 -12.19 -23.47 0.63
C LEU A 154 -11.93 -22.10 0.01
N VAL A 155 -12.31 -21.05 0.72
CA VAL A 155 -11.93 -19.68 0.40
C VAL A 155 -11.20 -19.06 1.58
N ILE A 156 -10.01 -18.53 1.32
CA ILE A 156 -9.14 -17.88 2.31
C ILE A 156 -9.14 -16.38 2.11
N PHE A 157 -9.44 -15.66 3.18
CA PHE A 157 -9.39 -14.20 3.26
C PHE A 157 -8.25 -13.77 4.16
N ASP A 158 -7.14 -13.33 3.59
CA ASP A 158 -6.06 -12.72 4.36
C ASP A 158 -6.37 -11.24 4.61
N GLU A 159 -5.86 -10.68 5.72
CA GLU A 159 -6.19 -9.36 6.25
C GLU A 159 -7.71 -9.14 6.37
N ALA A 160 -8.38 -10.12 6.99
CA ALA A 160 -9.83 -10.20 7.12
C ALA A 160 -10.48 -9.00 7.84
N HIS A 161 -9.72 -8.19 8.58
CA HIS A 161 -10.18 -6.94 9.18
C HIS A 161 -10.71 -5.91 8.16
N ARG A 162 -10.46 -6.14 6.85
CA ARG A 162 -10.99 -5.34 5.74
C ARG A 162 -12.41 -5.72 5.33
N ALA A 163 -12.96 -6.84 5.82
CA ALA A 163 -14.30 -7.33 5.46
C ALA A 163 -15.42 -6.50 6.11
N ILE A 164 -15.43 -5.20 5.87
CA ILE A 164 -16.42 -4.23 6.36
C ILE A 164 -16.93 -3.36 5.22
N LYS A 165 -18.14 -2.82 5.36
CA LYS A 165 -18.80 -1.97 4.35
C LYS A 165 -18.80 -2.65 2.98
N ASP A 166 -18.49 -1.92 1.92
CA ASP A 166 -18.50 -2.38 0.52
C ASP A 166 -17.16 -2.96 0.04
N TYR A 167 -16.30 -3.40 0.96
CA TYR A 167 -15.05 -4.04 0.55
C TYR A 167 -15.35 -5.37 -0.15
N ALA A 168 -14.55 -5.71 -1.16
CA ALA A 168 -14.79 -6.86 -2.05
C ALA A 168 -15.05 -8.19 -1.30
N TYR A 169 -14.43 -8.39 -0.15
CA TYR A 169 -14.60 -9.60 0.68
C TYR A 169 -16.06 -9.85 1.09
N THR A 170 -16.82 -8.81 1.39
CA THR A 170 -18.24 -8.94 1.81
C THR A 170 -19.13 -9.50 0.73
N LEU A 171 -18.92 -9.08 -0.52
CA LEU A 171 -19.66 -9.61 -1.65
C LEU A 171 -19.20 -11.03 -2.02
N ILE A 172 -17.89 -11.26 -2.01
CA ILE A 172 -17.32 -12.57 -2.38
C ILE A 172 -17.78 -13.65 -1.39
N SER A 173 -17.70 -13.39 -0.08
CA SER A 173 -18.17 -14.33 0.94
C SER A 173 -19.64 -14.65 0.79
N LYS A 174 -20.48 -13.65 0.57
CA LYS A 174 -21.91 -13.81 0.32
C LYS A 174 -22.17 -14.71 -0.89
N LYS A 175 -21.53 -14.40 -2.03
CA LYS A 175 -21.67 -15.22 -3.25
C LYS A 175 -21.16 -16.63 -3.10
N TYR A 176 -20.07 -16.79 -2.35
CA TYR A 176 -19.53 -18.11 -2.04
C TYR A 176 -20.51 -18.96 -1.21
N MET A 177 -21.07 -18.39 -0.17
CA MET A 177 -22.09 -19.08 0.66
C MET A 177 -23.36 -19.41 -0.12
N GLU A 178 -23.73 -18.59 -1.12
CA GLU A 178 -24.90 -18.84 -1.99
C GLU A 178 -24.62 -19.93 -3.05
N GLN A 179 -23.41 -20.04 -3.57
CA GLN A 179 -23.06 -20.89 -4.72
C GLN A 179 -22.47 -22.23 -4.34
N SER A 180 -21.66 -22.28 -3.28
CA SER A 180 -20.99 -23.51 -2.85
C SER A 180 -21.92 -24.41 -2.05
N LEU A 181 -21.90 -25.70 -2.35
CA LEU A 181 -22.67 -26.70 -1.60
C LEU A 181 -22.10 -26.91 -0.19
N ASN A 182 -20.79 -26.80 -0.04
CA ASN A 182 -20.05 -27.00 1.22
C ASN A 182 -19.05 -25.89 1.45
N PRO A 183 -19.52 -24.66 1.72
CA PRO A 183 -18.65 -23.53 1.88
C PRO A 183 -17.81 -23.66 3.15
N LEU A 184 -16.50 -23.53 3.01
CA LEU A 184 -15.55 -23.39 4.11
C LEU A 184 -14.77 -22.09 3.96
N ILE A 185 -14.83 -21.25 4.98
CA ILE A 185 -14.15 -19.95 4.99
C ILE A 185 -13.06 -19.95 6.05
N LEU A 186 -11.86 -19.58 5.63
CA LEU A 186 -10.75 -19.29 6.52
C LEU A 186 -10.40 -17.80 6.42
N ALA A 187 -10.68 -17.07 7.48
CA ALA A 187 -10.35 -15.67 7.60
C ALA A 187 -9.13 -15.48 8.52
N MET A 188 -8.17 -14.67 8.12
CA MET A 188 -6.95 -14.45 8.89
C MET A 188 -6.67 -12.97 9.05
N THR A 189 -6.22 -12.56 10.21
CA THR A 189 -5.75 -11.20 10.46
C THR A 189 -4.78 -11.15 11.63
N ALA A 190 -3.92 -10.12 11.66
CA ALA A 190 -3.10 -9.85 12.84
C ALA A 190 -3.92 -9.18 13.96
N SER A 191 -4.91 -8.39 13.58
CA SER A 191 -5.86 -7.74 14.51
C SER A 191 -7.11 -7.30 13.75
N PRO A 192 -8.32 -7.66 14.20
CA PRO A 192 -9.58 -7.18 13.62
C PRO A 192 -10.00 -5.80 14.17
N GLY A 193 -9.29 -5.27 15.15
CA GLY A 193 -9.63 -4.05 15.88
C GLY A 193 -10.08 -4.31 17.32
N SER A 194 -10.36 -3.24 18.05
CA SER A 194 -10.80 -3.26 19.46
C SER A 194 -12.27 -2.84 19.65
N ASP A 195 -13.00 -2.69 18.58
CA ASP A 195 -14.43 -2.36 18.57
C ASP A 195 -15.24 -3.65 18.38
N LYS A 196 -16.11 -3.95 19.36
CA LYS A 196 -16.95 -5.15 19.35
C LYS A 196 -17.89 -5.20 18.15
N ASP A 197 -18.51 -4.07 17.80
CA ASP A 197 -19.45 -3.99 16.69
C ASP A 197 -18.76 -4.22 15.36
N ARG A 198 -17.54 -3.69 15.21
CA ARG A 198 -16.71 -3.93 14.04
C ARG A 198 -16.30 -5.39 13.89
N ILE A 199 -15.90 -6.03 14.99
CA ILE A 199 -15.54 -7.45 14.99
C ILE A 199 -16.76 -8.30 14.65
N GLN A 200 -17.92 -7.98 15.23
CA GLN A 200 -19.19 -8.65 14.91
C GLN A 200 -19.55 -8.47 13.44
N GLN A 201 -19.35 -7.29 12.88
CA GLN A 201 -19.58 -7.03 11.45
C GLN A 201 -18.66 -7.88 10.56
N ILE A 202 -17.39 -8.02 10.90
CA ILE A 202 -16.44 -8.90 10.19
C ILE A 202 -16.92 -10.35 10.25
N CYS A 203 -17.29 -10.82 11.45
CA CYS A 203 -17.78 -12.19 11.64
C CYS A 203 -19.06 -12.46 10.83
N ASN A 204 -20.00 -11.52 10.84
CA ASN A 204 -21.25 -11.63 10.08
C ASN A 204 -20.98 -11.63 8.56
N ASN A 205 -20.15 -10.71 8.08
CA ASN A 205 -19.83 -10.58 6.65
C ASN A 205 -19.06 -11.77 6.09
N LEU A 206 -18.26 -12.44 6.92
CA LEU A 206 -17.47 -13.63 6.53
C LEU A 206 -18.08 -14.94 7.04
N TYR A 207 -19.29 -14.91 7.58
CA TYR A 207 -19.99 -16.09 8.07
C TYR A 207 -19.15 -16.93 9.05
N ILE A 208 -18.47 -16.27 9.99
CA ILE A 208 -17.59 -16.92 10.98
C ILE A 208 -18.40 -17.57 12.06
N GLU A 209 -18.10 -18.83 12.35
CA GLU A 209 -18.68 -19.66 13.43
C GLU A 209 -17.68 -19.98 14.53
N HIS A 210 -16.38 -19.81 14.28
CA HIS A 210 -15.31 -20.11 15.22
C HIS A 210 -14.22 -19.04 15.20
N ILE A 211 -13.71 -18.64 16.37
CA ILE A 211 -12.60 -17.68 16.51
C ILE A 211 -11.47 -18.33 17.27
N GLU A 212 -10.29 -18.35 16.67
CA GLU A 212 -9.03 -18.65 17.31
C GLU A 212 -8.19 -17.40 17.50
N TYR A 213 -7.83 -17.14 18.75
CA TYR A 213 -6.98 -16.02 19.12
C TYR A 213 -5.78 -16.54 19.93
N ARG A 214 -4.60 -16.15 19.52
CA ARG A 214 -3.36 -16.32 20.28
C ARG A 214 -2.55 -15.04 20.24
N ASN A 215 -1.85 -14.78 21.33
CA ASN A 215 -0.89 -13.68 21.44
C ASN A 215 0.52 -14.21 21.79
N GLU A 216 1.49 -13.34 21.79
CA GLU A 216 2.88 -13.69 22.06
C GLU A 216 3.14 -14.14 23.52
N GLU A 217 2.22 -13.85 24.45
CA GLU A 217 2.32 -14.17 25.88
C GLU A 217 1.67 -15.49 26.25
N ASP A 218 0.89 -16.09 25.35
CA ASP A 218 0.19 -17.35 25.60
C ASP A 218 1.21 -18.49 25.79
N SER A 219 0.95 -19.37 26.74
CA SER A 219 1.91 -20.43 27.17
C SER A 219 2.31 -21.38 26.06
N ASP A 220 1.38 -21.66 25.12
CA ASP A 220 1.60 -22.52 23.95
C ASP A 220 2.34 -21.79 22.79
N VAL A 221 2.44 -20.45 22.84
CA VAL A 221 3.08 -19.61 21.83
C VAL A 221 4.46 -19.13 22.27
N LYS A 222 4.60 -18.77 23.56
CA LYS A 222 5.81 -18.18 24.14
C LYS A 222 7.13 -18.88 23.79
N PRO A 223 7.21 -20.25 23.73
CA PRO A 223 8.45 -20.93 23.37
C PRO A 223 8.93 -20.68 21.92
N TYR A 224 8.03 -20.22 21.04
CA TYR A 224 8.31 -20.03 19.60
C TYR A 224 8.49 -18.56 19.21
N VAL A 225 8.43 -17.64 20.17
CA VAL A 225 8.49 -16.20 19.93
C VAL A 225 9.81 -15.63 20.46
N ASN A 226 10.50 -14.92 19.61
CA ASN A 226 11.65 -14.14 20.08
C ASN A 226 11.15 -12.90 20.84
N PRO A 227 11.78 -12.54 21.97
CA PRO A 227 11.39 -11.38 22.74
C PRO A 227 11.56 -10.10 21.93
N ILE A 228 10.54 -9.23 21.99
CA ILE A 228 10.60 -7.89 21.41
C ILE A 228 10.61 -6.89 22.56
N GLU A 229 11.75 -6.20 22.70
CA GLU A 229 11.90 -5.13 23.69
C GLU A 229 11.23 -3.87 23.17
N LEU A 230 10.28 -3.34 23.94
CA LEU A 230 9.54 -2.11 23.60
C LEU A 230 9.97 -0.98 24.54
N LYS A 231 10.63 0.03 23.97
CA LYS A 231 11.08 1.21 24.69
C LYS A 231 10.27 2.44 24.30
N TRP A 232 9.82 3.20 25.29
CA TRP A 232 9.18 4.50 25.12
C TRP A 232 10.18 5.60 25.39
N GLU A 233 10.35 6.50 24.45
CA GLU A 233 11.23 7.66 24.59
C GLU A 233 10.41 8.94 24.53
N PHE A 234 10.48 9.68 25.63
CA PHE A 234 9.71 10.91 25.81
C PHE A 234 10.61 12.13 25.62
N VAL A 235 10.22 13.01 24.72
CA VAL A 235 10.93 14.28 24.48
C VAL A 235 10.09 15.45 24.98
N GLU A 236 10.77 16.48 25.47
CA GLU A 236 10.13 17.74 25.90
C GLU A 236 10.23 18.78 24.79
N LEU A 237 9.14 19.52 24.57
CA LEU A 237 9.12 20.60 23.59
C LEU A 237 9.79 21.86 24.19
N PRO A 238 10.71 22.50 23.45
CA PRO A 238 11.29 23.79 23.83
C PRO A 238 10.24 24.90 23.97
N GLU A 239 10.54 25.95 24.72
CA GLU A 239 9.61 27.02 25.04
C GLU A 239 9.02 27.71 23.81
N LYS A 240 9.81 27.93 22.75
CA LYS A 240 9.33 28.50 21.48
C LYS A 240 8.22 27.65 20.84
N TYR A 241 8.29 26.31 20.94
CA TYR A 241 7.23 25.42 20.48
C TYR A 241 5.94 25.64 21.27
N LYS A 242 6.04 25.71 22.61
CA LYS A 242 4.91 25.96 23.48
C LYS A 242 4.22 27.27 23.16
N GLN A 243 4.99 28.34 22.91
CA GLN A 243 4.46 29.65 22.50
C GLN A 243 3.69 29.57 21.19
N ILE A 244 4.21 28.92 20.16
CA ILE A 244 3.50 28.70 18.88
C ILE A 244 2.21 27.92 19.10
N ILE A 245 2.25 26.86 19.90
CA ILE A 245 1.07 26.03 20.23
C ILE A 245 0.02 26.88 20.94
N LEU A 246 0.40 27.73 21.88
CA LEU A 246 -0.53 28.62 22.60
C LEU A 246 -1.21 29.62 21.66
N LEU A 247 -0.46 30.20 20.72
CA LEU A 247 -1.01 31.12 19.71
C LEU A 247 -2.05 30.39 18.83
N PHE A 248 -1.71 29.21 18.28
CA PHE A 248 -2.67 28.43 17.51
C PHE A 248 -3.89 27.98 18.34
N LYS A 249 -3.68 27.58 19.60
CA LYS A 249 -4.80 27.23 20.51
C LYS A 249 -5.71 28.42 20.77
N SER A 250 -5.18 29.63 20.95
CA SER A 250 -5.99 30.83 21.13
C SER A 250 -6.88 31.11 19.92
N MET A 251 -6.32 30.96 18.68
CA MET A 251 -7.09 31.10 17.44
C MET A 251 -8.15 29.99 17.33
N LEU A 252 -7.81 28.76 17.64
CA LEU A 252 -8.72 27.62 17.60
C LEU A 252 -9.89 27.81 18.58
N HIS A 253 -9.61 28.20 19.81
CA HIS A 253 -10.64 28.42 20.84
C HIS A 253 -11.64 29.51 20.42
N GLU A 254 -11.20 30.56 19.73
CA GLU A 254 -12.07 31.58 19.17
C GLU A 254 -13.07 30.97 18.17
N LYS A 255 -12.60 30.15 17.22
CA LYS A 255 -13.46 29.50 16.23
C LYS A 255 -14.43 28.49 16.87
N LEU A 256 -13.93 27.71 17.85
CA LEU A 256 -14.76 26.76 18.58
C LEU A 256 -15.83 27.45 19.44
N ARG A 257 -15.49 28.56 20.15
CA ARG A 257 -16.49 29.35 20.92
C ARG A 257 -17.58 29.87 20.01
N TRP A 258 -17.20 30.37 18.82
CA TRP A 258 -18.18 30.85 17.85
C TRP A 258 -19.15 29.73 17.40
N LEU A 259 -18.64 28.54 17.11
CA LEU A 259 -19.46 27.37 16.73
C LEU A 259 -20.36 26.89 17.88
N MET A 260 -19.85 26.91 19.11
CA MET A 260 -20.62 26.56 20.32
C MET A 260 -21.72 27.59 20.62
N PHE A 261 -21.43 28.89 20.53
CA PHE A 261 -22.38 29.98 20.72
C PHE A 261 -23.55 29.89 19.73
N ARG A 262 -23.31 29.40 18.51
CA ARG A 262 -24.35 29.12 17.51
C ARG A 262 -25.09 27.81 17.73
N GLY A 263 -24.80 27.07 18.79
CA GLY A 263 -25.44 25.77 19.09
C GLY A 263 -25.05 24.64 18.11
N LEU A 264 -24.03 24.83 17.28
CA LEU A 264 -23.59 23.84 16.28
C LEU A 264 -22.74 22.73 16.90
N ILE A 265 -22.11 22.99 18.04
CA ILE A 265 -21.37 22.01 18.84
C ILE A 265 -22.04 21.92 20.20
N LYS A 266 -22.56 20.72 20.56
CA LYS A 266 -23.32 20.46 21.79
C LYS A 266 -22.42 20.05 22.96
N LYS A 267 -21.17 20.48 23.02
CA LYS A 267 -20.24 20.14 24.11
C LYS A 267 -20.06 21.34 25.02
N ASN A 268 -20.03 21.08 26.35
CA ASN A 268 -19.92 22.12 27.34
C ASN A 268 -18.50 22.68 27.55
N ASN A 269 -17.48 21.94 27.10
CA ASN A 269 -16.08 22.35 27.23
C ASN A 269 -15.36 22.25 25.87
N ILE A 270 -14.64 23.29 25.50
CA ILE A 270 -13.88 23.43 24.27
C ILE A 270 -12.80 22.35 24.18
N ASP A 271 -12.15 22.00 25.28
CA ASP A 271 -11.05 21.04 25.32
C ASP A 271 -11.48 19.60 24.96
N TYR A 272 -12.77 19.31 25.01
CA TYR A 272 -13.36 18.02 24.61
C TYR A 272 -13.91 18.01 23.19
N VAL A 273 -13.69 19.08 22.41
CA VAL A 273 -14.01 19.09 20.97
C VAL A 273 -12.86 18.44 20.19
N PHE A 274 -13.14 17.29 19.59
CA PHE A 274 -12.17 16.53 18.83
C PHE A 274 -12.34 16.74 17.32
N LYS A 275 -11.32 16.41 16.57
CA LYS A 275 -11.31 16.47 15.09
C LYS A 275 -12.52 15.74 14.46
N ARG A 276 -12.94 14.61 15.05
CA ARG A 276 -14.11 13.86 14.59
C ARG A 276 -15.40 14.68 14.68
N ASP A 277 -15.61 15.39 15.78
CA ASP A 277 -16.81 16.23 15.96
C ASP A 277 -16.90 17.32 14.90
N LEU A 278 -15.77 17.93 14.56
CA LEU A 278 -15.70 18.94 13.49
C LEU A 278 -15.92 18.34 12.10
N LEU A 279 -15.43 17.12 11.82
CA LEU A 279 -15.66 16.44 10.54
C LEU A 279 -17.14 16.11 10.37
N GLU A 280 -17.79 15.53 11.39
CA GLU A 280 -19.22 15.25 11.41
C GLU A 280 -20.06 16.53 11.22
N LEU A 281 -19.69 17.61 11.92
CA LEU A 281 -20.32 18.93 11.73
C LEU A 281 -20.16 19.42 10.28
N GLY A 282 -18.97 19.28 9.69
CA GLY A 282 -18.71 19.68 8.32
C GLY A 282 -19.60 18.96 7.31
N GLU A 283 -19.79 17.64 7.48
CA GLU A 283 -20.70 16.84 6.65
C GLU A 283 -22.16 17.32 6.76
N ILE A 284 -22.62 17.63 7.97
CA ILE A 284 -23.96 18.15 8.22
C ILE A 284 -24.14 19.53 7.57
N LEU A 285 -23.18 20.44 7.77
CA LEU A 285 -23.22 21.78 7.20
C LEU A 285 -23.20 21.75 5.66
N GLN A 286 -22.36 20.91 5.05
CA GLN A 286 -22.32 20.76 3.59
C GLN A 286 -23.64 20.20 3.04
N ARG A 287 -24.25 19.23 3.74
CA ARG A 287 -25.55 18.68 3.36
C ARG A 287 -26.63 19.76 3.43
N ASN A 288 -26.71 20.50 4.55
CA ASN A 288 -27.67 21.56 4.74
C ASN A 288 -27.50 22.65 3.68
N LEU A 289 -26.26 23.04 3.36
CA LEU A 289 -25.98 24.06 2.34
C LEU A 289 -26.50 23.68 0.94
N LYS A 290 -26.52 22.38 0.60
CA LYS A 290 -27.07 21.90 -0.69
C LYS A 290 -28.58 22.03 -0.79
N PHE A 291 -29.29 21.96 0.32
CA PHE A 291 -30.75 21.93 0.34
C PHE A 291 -31.39 23.24 0.85
N SER A 292 -30.61 24.21 1.32
CA SER A 292 -31.10 25.48 1.88
C SER A 292 -31.47 26.50 0.81
N LEU A 293 -32.45 27.33 1.14
CA LEU A 293 -32.81 28.51 0.37
C LEU A 293 -31.68 29.56 0.38
N ASN A 294 -31.66 30.47 -0.59
CA ASN A 294 -30.55 31.41 -0.76
C ASN A 294 -30.30 32.32 0.48
N GLU A 295 -31.35 32.68 1.19
CA GLU A 295 -31.27 33.52 2.40
C GLU A 295 -30.59 32.81 3.57
N GLU A 296 -30.70 31.48 3.68
CA GLU A 296 -30.10 30.68 4.75
C GLU A 296 -28.63 30.27 4.46
N LYS A 297 -28.19 30.41 3.23
CA LYS A 297 -26.83 29.99 2.81
C LYS A 297 -25.71 30.80 3.48
N GLY A 298 -25.95 32.08 3.76
CA GLY A 298 -24.93 32.94 4.37
C GLY A 298 -24.46 32.48 5.74
N PRO A 299 -25.36 32.27 6.72
CA PRO A 299 -25.01 31.74 8.03
C PRO A 299 -24.36 30.34 7.98
N LEU A 300 -24.86 29.45 7.12
CA LEU A 300 -24.30 28.09 6.94
C LEU A 300 -22.89 28.13 6.35
N TYR A 301 -22.67 29.03 5.38
CA TYR A 301 -21.35 29.22 4.80
C TYR A 301 -20.35 29.75 5.82
N LEU A 302 -20.76 30.71 6.68
CA LEU A 302 -19.92 31.21 7.76
C LEU A 302 -19.60 30.13 8.81
N ALA A 303 -20.57 29.27 9.12
CA ALA A 303 -20.37 28.11 9.98
C ALA A 303 -19.35 27.14 9.39
N LEU A 304 -19.46 26.80 8.11
CA LEU A 304 -18.53 25.93 7.38
C LEU A 304 -17.13 26.55 7.33
N LEU A 305 -17.02 27.87 7.16
CA LEU A 305 -15.76 28.60 7.15
C LEU A 305 -15.04 28.48 8.50
N ASN A 306 -15.74 28.72 9.63
CA ASN A 306 -15.17 28.59 10.96
C ASN A 306 -14.83 27.14 11.31
N GLN A 307 -15.66 26.17 10.91
CA GLN A 307 -15.41 24.73 11.07
C GLN A 307 -14.14 24.32 10.32
N SER A 308 -13.98 24.73 9.06
CA SER A 308 -12.81 24.42 8.24
C SER A 308 -11.53 25.10 8.76
N ALA A 309 -11.64 26.33 9.25
CA ALA A 309 -10.55 27.03 9.92
C ALA A 309 -10.13 26.31 11.21
N ALA A 310 -11.09 25.88 12.04
CA ALA A 310 -10.82 25.12 13.25
C ALA A 310 -10.09 23.79 12.96
N LEU A 311 -10.50 23.06 11.93
CA LEU A 311 -9.80 21.84 11.48
C LEU A 311 -8.37 22.12 11.05
N SER A 312 -8.14 23.19 10.28
CA SER A 312 -6.80 23.57 9.83
C SER A 312 -5.90 23.97 10.99
N LEU A 313 -6.45 24.68 11.99
CA LEU A 313 -5.73 25.06 13.22
C LEU A 313 -5.38 23.83 14.08
N MET A 314 -6.31 22.89 14.24
CA MET A 314 -6.01 21.61 14.92
C MET A 314 -4.87 20.86 14.20
N TYR A 315 -4.85 20.90 12.88
CA TYR A 315 -3.80 20.27 12.10
C TYR A 315 -2.45 20.99 12.26
N CYS A 316 -2.43 22.34 12.31
CA CYS A 316 -1.22 23.11 12.61
C CYS A 316 -0.64 22.74 13.98
N ILE A 317 -1.50 22.62 15.00
CA ILE A 317 -1.10 22.22 16.36
C ILE A 317 -0.51 20.78 16.33
N GLU A 318 -1.17 19.85 15.69
CA GLU A 318 -0.69 18.47 15.53
C GLU A 318 0.68 18.42 14.85
N LEU A 319 0.87 19.21 13.78
CA LEU A 319 2.14 19.28 13.04
C LEU A 319 3.28 19.78 13.92
N ILE A 320 3.09 20.88 14.65
CA ILE A 320 4.16 21.43 15.48
C ILE A 320 4.43 20.57 16.73
N GLU A 321 3.40 19.98 17.34
CA GLU A 321 3.52 19.11 18.52
C GLU A 321 4.24 17.80 18.20
N SER A 322 4.01 17.22 17.02
CA SER A 322 4.40 15.84 16.71
C SER A 322 5.41 15.71 15.57
N GLN A 323 5.35 16.58 14.56
CA GLN A 323 6.13 16.45 13.32
C GLN A 323 7.26 17.48 13.21
N GLY A 324 7.07 18.69 13.76
CA GLY A 324 8.06 19.73 13.79
C GLY A 324 7.84 20.90 12.80
N PRO A 325 8.78 21.88 12.82
CA PRO A 325 8.64 23.14 12.10
C PRO A 325 8.67 22.97 10.58
N PHE A 326 9.41 22.01 10.06
CA PHE A 326 9.48 21.78 8.61
C PHE A 326 8.10 21.39 8.05
N SER A 327 7.42 20.45 8.66
CA SER A 327 6.09 20.00 8.23
C SER A 327 5.04 21.10 8.38
N LEU A 328 5.11 21.88 9.45
CA LEU A 328 4.25 23.05 9.65
C LEU A 328 4.49 24.12 8.58
N LYS A 329 5.75 24.53 8.33
CA LYS A 329 6.12 25.48 7.28
C LYS A 329 5.62 25.02 5.89
N THR A 330 5.77 23.74 5.59
CA THR A 330 5.28 23.15 4.33
C THR A 330 3.77 23.25 4.21
N PHE A 331 3.03 23.01 5.31
CA PHE A 331 1.58 23.15 5.32
C PHE A 331 1.14 24.61 5.19
N ILE A 332 1.78 25.54 5.88
CA ILE A 332 1.52 26.99 5.75
C ILE A 332 1.73 27.45 4.31
N LYS A 333 2.81 27.06 3.64
CA LYS A 333 3.02 27.36 2.21
C LYS A 333 1.89 26.84 1.32
N ARG A 334 1.34 25.65 1.64
CA ARG A 334 0.15 25.13 0.94
C ARG A 334 -1.11 25.97 1.22
N MET A 335 -1.27 26.49 2.43
CA MET A 335 -2.38 27.40 2.74
C MET A 335 -2.27 28.70 1.98
N GLU A 336 -1.07 29.27 1.85
CA GLU A 336 -0.79 30.48 1.07
C GLU A 336 -1.09 30.31 -0.43
N SER A 337 -0.77 29.14 -0.99
CA SER A 337 -1.04 28.82 -2.40
C SER A 337 -2.48 28.40 -2.67
N SER A 338 -3.31 28.23 -1.64
CA SER A 338 -4.70 27.79 -1.78
C SER A 338 -5.66 29.00 -1.83
N GLU A 339 -6.65 28.94 -2.71
CA GLU A 339 -7.75 29.93 -2.78
C GLU A 339 -8.79 29.78 -1.66
N GLY A 340 -8.52 28.92 -0.67
CA GLY A 340 -9.44 28.58 0.41
C GLY A 340 -9.67 29.75 1.38
N LYS A 341 -10.90 30.26 1.46
CA LYS A 341 -11.27 31.36 2.39
C LYS A 341 -10.97 31.06 3.85
N ALA A 342 -11.05 29.78 4.27
CA ALA A 342 -10.70 29.37 5.64
C ALA A 342 -9.21 29.54 5.92
N HIS A 343 -8.34 29.24 4.94
CA HIS A 343 -6.90 29.42 5.04
C HIS A 343 -6.55 30.93 5.06
N SER A 344 -7.18 31.72 4.18
CA SER A 344 -7.01 33.17 4.18
C SER A 344 -7.39 33.81 5.53
N LEU A 345 -8.41 33.28 6.20
CA LEU A 345 -8.83 33.75 7.53
C LEU A 345 -7.76 33.49 8.61
N ILE A 346 -7.07 32.36 8.54
CA ILE A 346 -5.96 32.03 9.44
C ILE A 346 -4.73 32.89 9.13
N LEU A 347 -4.38 33.01 7.85
CA LEU A 347 -3.17 33.76 7.42
C LEU A 347 -3.25 35.25 7.69
N LYS A 348 -4.46 35.86 7.65
CA LYS A 348 -4.71 37.26 7.95
C LYS A 348 -4.81 37.58 9.45
N ASP A 349 -4.86 36.56 10.32
CA ASP A 349 -4.89 36.82 11.77
C ASP A 349 -3.56 37.43 12.23
N PRO A 350 -3.58 38.50 13.04
CA PRO A 350 -2.36 39.16 13.51
C PRO A 350 -1.38 38.21 14.22
N ARG A 351 -1.89 37.21 14.97
CA ARG A 351 -1.10 36.19 15.69
C ARG A 351 -0.25 35.34 14.74
N THR A 352 -0.66 35.21 13.49
CA THR A 352 0.10 34.46 12.49
C THR A 352 1.46 35.09 12.18
N LYS A 353 1.56 36.43 12.25
CA LYS A 353 2.85 37.15 12.09
C LYS A 353 3.82 36.76 13.22
N ASP A 354 3.34 36.67 14.44
CA ASP A 354 4.17 36.28 15.59
C ASP A 354 4.59 34.80 15.50
N ILE A 355 3.69 33.94 15.02
CA ILE A 355 4.02 32.55 14.71
C ILE A 355 5.14 32.47 13.68
N PHE A 356 5.11 33.27 12.61
CA PHE A 356 6.17 33.27 11.59
C PHE A 356 7.52 33.71 12.16
N LYS A 357 7.56 34.78 12.96
CA LYS A 357 8.79 35.21 13.64
C LYS A 357 9.38 34.11 14.56
N LEU A 358 8.52 33.41 15.29
CA LEU A 358 8.97 32.30 16.13
C LEU A 358 9.48 31.12 15.28
N LEU A 359 8.82 30.81 14.15
CA LEU A 359 9.22 29.75 13.25
C LEU A 359 10.55 29.99 12.52
N GLU A 360 10.95 31.23 12.30
CA GLU A 360 12.26 31.55 11.71
C GLU A 360 13.41 31.15 12.65
N ASN A 361 13.19 31.30 13.95
CA ASN A 361 14.22 31.10 14.99
C ASN A 361 14.06 29.81 15.80
N ILE A 362 13.31 28.83 15.27
CA ILE A 362 13.06 27.56 15.94
C ILE A 362 14.06 26.50 15.50
N THR A 363 14.52 25.69 16.46
CA THR A 363 15.37 24.53 16.19
C THR A 363 14.57 23.36 15.64
N GLU A 364 15.25 22.34 15.12
CA GLU A 364 14.62 21.08 14.69
C GLU A 364 13.86 20.41 15.84
N HIS A 365 12.86 19.60 15.45
CA HIS A 365 12.02 18.91 16.44
C HIS A 365 12.86 18.01 17.35
N PRO A 366 12.63 17.99 18.69
CA PRO A 366 13.41 17.18 19.62
C PRO A 366 13.43 15.68 19.28
N LYS A 367 12.37 15.11 18.68
CA LYS A 367 12.38 13.73 18.20
C LYS A 367 13.39 13.50 17.08
N LEU A 368 13.52 14.46 16.15
CA LEU A 368 14.50 14.36 15.07
C LEU A 368 15.93 14.47 15.61
N ILE A 369 16.15 15.39 16.53
CA ILE A 369 17.43 15.52 17.24
C ILE A 369 17.76 14.23 18.00
N TYR A 370 16.78 13.64 18.70
CA TYR A 370 16.95 12.35 19.37
C TYR A 370 17.31 11.25 18.37
N LEU A 371 16.58 11.16 17.25
CA LEU A 371 16.81 10.17 16.21
C LEU A 371 18.23 10.28 15.62
N ILE A 372 18.66 11.48 15.26
CA ILE A 372 20.02 11.74 14.76
C ILE A 372 21.08 11.35 15.81
N ASN A 373 20.86 11.72 17.06
CA ASN A 373 21.76 11.39 18.16
C ASN A 373 21.83 9.88 18.44
N LEU A 374 20.70 9.18 18.34
CA LEU A 374 20.64 7.72 18.45
C LEU A 374 21.58 7.05 17.43
N PHE A 375 21.54 7.50 16.17
CA PHE A 375 22.41 6.97 15.12
C PHE A 375 23.88 7.40 15.26
N LYS A 376 24.15 8.63 15.74
CA LYS A 376 25.52 9.10 15.99
C LYS A 376 26.15 8.42 17.20
N LYS A 377 25.39 8.21 18.27
CA LYS A 377 25.83 7.61 19.51
C LYS A 377 26.05 6.10 19.41
N GLY A 378 25.49 5.43 18.43
CA GLY A 378 25.85 4.05 18.09
C GLY A 378 27.34 3.85 17.83
N LYS A 379 28.10 4.96 17.68
CA LYS A 379 29.55 4.96 17.62
C LYS A 379 30.25 5.24 19.01
N LEU A 380 29.51 5.61 20.08
CA LEU A 380 30.18 6.29 21.23
C LEU A 380 29.65 5.97 22.65
N ILE A 381 28.72 5.04 22.89
CA ILE A 381 28.30 4.75 24.29
C ILE A 381 28.64 3.33 24.72
N THR A 382 29.81 3.20 25.30
CA THR A 382 30.12 2.24 26.35
C THR A 382 29.75 2.89 27.68
N SER A 383 28.64 2.59 28.28
CA SER A 383 28.43 2.45 29.72
C SER A 383 26.94 2.34 30.09
N ALA A 384 26.69 1.38 30.94
CA ALA A 384 25.64 1.26 31.96
C ALA A 384 24.23 0.76 31.59
N ASN A 385 23.92 0.25 30.40
CA ASN A 385 22.76 -0.67 30.23
C ASN A 385 22.92 -1.48 28.95
N ASN A 386 23.25 -2.75 29.10
CA ASN A 386 23.98 -3.54 28.11
C ASN A 386 23.25 -4.01 26.85
N ASN A 387 21.94 -3.84 26.68
CA ASN A 387 21.23 -4.49 25.58
C ASN A 387 21.03 -3.62 24.30
N LEU A 388 20.91 -2.31 24.43
CA LEU A 388 20.83 -1.42 23.26
C LEU A 388 22.20 -1.13 22.63
N ASN A 389 23.26 -1.18 23.42
CA ASN A 389 24.63 -0.92 22.98
C ASN A 389 25.20 -2.02 22.07
N VAL A 390 24.79 -3.26 22.25
CA VAL A 390 25.20 -4.39 21.38
C VAL A 390 24.62 -4.26 19.98
N LEU A 391 23.41 -3.71 19.85
CA LEU A 391 22.72 -3.55 18.54
C LEU A 391 23.28 -2.43 17.67
N LEU A 392 23.88 -1.41 18.29
CA LEU A 392 24.40 -0.25 17.57
C LEU A 392 25.95 -0.33 17.36
N ASN A 393 26.64 -1.22 18.05
CA ASN A 393 28.06 -1.47 17.81
C ASN A 393 28.36 -2.13 16.47
N ASP A 394 27.40 -2.90 15.92
CA ASP A 394 27.41 -3.39 14.54
C ASP A 394 26.66 -2.44 13.56
N SER A 395 26.73 -1.14 13.78
CA SER A 395 25.93 -0.12 13.10
C SER A 395 26.08 -0.08 11.56
N MET A 396 27.11 -0.70 11.00
CA MET A 396 27.24 -0.88 9.54
C MET A 396 26.42 -2.05 9.00
N ASN A 397 25.95 -2.98 9.83
CA ASN A 397 25.20 -4.17 9.41
C ASN A 397 23.75 -4.21 9.86
N SER A 398 23.32 -3.31 10.75
CA SER A 398 21.96 -3.31 11.31
C SER A 398 20.99 -2.59 10.40
N GLN A 399 19.89 -3.26 10.06
CA GLN A 399 18.77 -2.67 9.29
C GLN A 399 17.75 -2.04 10.23
N ILE A 400 17.34 -0.83 9.92
CA ILE A 400 16.44 -0.02 10.75
C ILE A 400 15.27 0.48 9.92
N LEU A 401 14.07 0.35 10.46
CA LEU A 401 12.84 0.85 9.85
C LEU A 401 12.24 1.95 10.71
N VAL A 402 12.15 3.16 10.17
CA VAL A 402 11.53 4.31 10.83
C VAL A 402 10.14 4.54 10.22
N PHE A 403 9.10 4.51 11.04
CA PHE A 403 7.74 4.82 10.61
C PHE A 403 7.39 6.26 10.91
N SER A 404 6.90 6.98 9.90
CA SER A 404 6.29 8.30 10.04
C SER A 404 4.93 8.35 9.35
N HIS A 405 3.97 9.06 9.93
CA HIS A 405 2.61 9.19 9.39
C HIS A 405 2.57 10.07 8.13
N TYR A 406 3.38 11.13 8.11
CA TYR A 406 3.37 12.14 7.06
C TYR A 406 4.56 11.98 6.10
N ARG A 407 4.27 12.11 4.81
CA ARG A 407 5.29 12.01 3.76
C ARG A 407 6.34 13.13 3.85
N ASP A 408 5.89 14.35 4.17
CA ASP A 408 6.77 15.50 4.32
C ASP A 408 7.78 15.27 5.45
N THR A 409 7.31 14.72 6.58
CA THR A 409 8.17 14.34 7.71
C THR A 409 9.13 13.21 7.31
N ALA A 410 8.66 12.18 6.59
CA ALA A 410 9.53 11.11 6.13
C ALA A 410 10.65 11.62 5.20
N THR A 411 10.31 12.55 4.30
CA THR A 411 11.31 13.22 3.44
C THR A 411 12.33 13.99 4.27
N HIS A 412 11.85 14.81 5.20
CA HIS A 412 12.72 15.63 6.05
C HIS A 412 13.64 14.78 6.93
N ILE A 413 13.15 13.68 7.51
CA ILE A 413 13.98 12.74 8.27
C ILE A 413 15.10 12.17 7.39
N VAL A 414 14.79 11.74 6.17
CA VAL A 414 15.78 11.21 5.22
C VAL A 414 16.82 12.27 4.87
N ASP A 415 16.39 13.48 4.55
CA ASP A 415 17.30 14.58 4.20
C ASP A 415 18.28 14.89 5.34
N GLU A 416 17.76 14.99 6.57
CA GLU A 416 18.60 15.28 7.75
C GLU A 416 19.55 14.11 8.12
N LEU A 417 19.08 12.86 8.02
CA LEU A 417 19.95 11.69 8.24
C LEU A 417 21.06 11.64 7.19
N ASN A 418 20.77 11.84 5.93
CA ASN A 418 21.76 11.83 4.85
C ASN A 418 22.80 12.96 5.01
N LYS A 419 22.41 14.16 5.47
CA LYS A 419 23.34 15.25 5.82
C LYS A 419 24.33 14.84 6.91
N THR A 420 23.94 13.94 7.80
CA THR A 420 24.81 13.44 8.87
C THR A 420 25.64 12.21 8.47
N GLY A 421 25.59 11.80 7.19
CA GLY A 421 26.33 10.66 6.65
C GLY A 421 25.67 9.30 6.90
N ILE A 422 24.39 9.27 7.31
CA ILE A 422 23.61 8.05 7.52
C ILE A 422 22.83 7.76 6.24
N LYS A 423 23.19 6.70 5.50
CA LYS A 423 22.51 6.31 4.26
C LYS A 423 21.08 5.89 4.56
N SER A 424 20.13 6.73 4.19
CA SER A 424 18.70 6.51 4.39
C SER A 424 17.88 6.76 3.13
N PHE A 425 16.79 6.02 2.97
CA PHE A 425 15.86 6.17 1.86
C PHE A 425 14.42 6.29 2.32
N ARG A 426 13.65 7.06 1.56
CA ARG A 426 12.21 7.25 1.76
C ARG A 426 11.43 6.13 1.09
N PHE A 427 10.38 5.66 1.76
CA PHE A 427 9.47 4.64 1.24
C PHE A 427 8.00 5.04 1.43
N VAL A 428 7.33 5.41 0.34
CA VAL A 428 5.97 5.98 0.37
C VAL A 428 5.06 5.33 -0.67
N GLY A 429 3.74 5.54 -0.52
CA GLY A 429 2.73 4.99 -1.44
C GLY A 429 2.69 5.68 -2.80
N GLN A 430 1.97 5.06 -3.75
CA GLN A 430 1.91 5.44 -5.16
C GLN A 430 1.12 6.71 -5.44
N SER A 431 0.15 7.07 -4.58
CA SER A 431 -0.72 8.23 -4.83
C SER A 431 0.09 9.52 -4.88
N SER A 432 0.00 10.26 -5.98
CA SER A 432 0.58 11.60 -6.10
C SER A 432 -0.26 12.62 -5.33
N ARG A 433 0.40 13.56 -4.66
CA ARG A 433 -0.23 14.74 -4.02
C ARG A 433 0.47 15.98 -4.54
N ASN A 434 -0.24 17.12 -4.61
CA ASN A 434 0.13 18.42 -5.22
C ASN A 434 1.62 18.65 -5.19
N ASN A 435 2.59 18.38 -5.01
CA ASN A 435 4.05 18.59 -5.07
C ASN A 435 4.86 17.35 -4.60
N ASP A 436 4.21 16.22 -4.32
CA ASP A 436 4.89 14.99 -3.95
C ASP A 436 4.44 13.85 -4.86
N MET A 437 5.31 13.46 -5.78
CA MET A 437 5.10 12.26 -6.58
C MET A 437 5.26 11.05 -5.65
N GLY A 438 4.19 10.22 -5.58
CA GLY A 438 4.28 8.91 -4.94
C GLY A 438 5.31 8.02 -5.64
N MET A 439 5.70 6.95 -4.98
CA MET A 439 6.62 5.95 -5.56
C MET A 439 5.81 4.90 -6.32
N ASN A 440 6.19 4.60 -7.56
CA ASN A 440 5.59 3.52 -8.33
C ASN A 440 6.05 2.13 -7.82
N GLN A 441 5.37 1.05 -8.27
CA GLN A 441 5.67 -0.30 -7.79
C GLN A 441 7.10 -0.75 -8.11
N ASN A 442 7.66 -0.32 -9.23
CA ASN A 442 9.02 -0.69 -9.62
C ASN A 442 10.05 -0.01 -8.72
N GLU A 443 9.87 1.28 -8.43
CA GLU A 443 10.71 2.04 -7.49
C GLU A 443 10.66 1.42 -6.09
N GLN A 444 9.47 1.05 -5.62
CA GLN A 444 9.30 0.38 -4.34
C GLN A 444 10.05 -0.97 -4.31
N SER A 445 9.97 -1.75 -5.38
CA SER A 445 10.68 -3.04 -5.48
C SER A 445 12.20 -2.85 -5.45
N ILE A 446 12.73 -1.90 -6.21
CA ILE A 446 14.17 -1.60 -6.28
C ILE A 446 14.69 -1.20 -4.90
N ILE A 447 13.99 -0.30 -4.19
CA ILE A 447 14.41 0.13 -2.85
C ILE A 447 14.38 -1.04 -1.86
N LEU A 448 13.36 -1.89 -1.90
CA LEU A 448 13.31 -3.06 -1.01
C LEU A 448 14.40 -4.08 -1.33
N ASP A 449 14.76 -4.26 -2.60
CA ASP A 449 15.84 -5.15 -3.01
C ASP A 449 17.21 -4.61 -2.58
N SER A 450 17.45 -3.29 -2.75
CA SER A 450 18.66 -2.62 -2.21
C SER A 450 18.73 -2.70 -0.68
N PHE A 451 17.58 -2.56 -0.02
CA PHE A 451 17.52 -2.72 1.45
C PHE A 451 17.82 -4.16 1.87
N ARG A 452 17.28 -5.18 1.17
CA ARG A 452 17.64 -6.60 1.43
C ARG A 452 19.13 -6.87 1.26
N LYS A 453 19.76 -6.26 0.25
CA LYS A 453 21.19 -6.37 -0.02
C LYS A 453 22.07 -5.57 0.95
N LYS A 454 21.45 -4.82 1.88
CA LYS A 454 22.13 -3.95 2.85
C LYS A 454 22.98 -2.83 2.19
N GLU A 455 22.56 -2.34 1.03
CA GLU A 455 23.21 -1.22 0.35
C GLU A 455 23.02 0.10 1.13
N PHE A 456 22.01 0.15 1.98
CA PHE A 456 21.74 1.20 2.95
C PHE A 456 21.09 0.64 4.22
N ASN A 457 21.13 1.40 5.32
CA ASN A 457 20.80 0.90 6.66
C ASN A 457 19.44 1.33 7.16
N VAL A 458 18.94 2.50 6.73
CA VAL A 458 17.74 3.11 7.30
C VAL A 458 16.68 3.29 6.23
N LEU A 459 15.53 2.66 6.42
CA LEU A 459 14.35 2.85 5.58
C LEU A 459 13.32 3.70 6.34
N VAL A 460 13.01 4.89 5.85
CA VAL A 460 11.99 5.76 6.44
C VAL A 460 10.68 5.62 5.67
N ALA A 461 9.69 5.02 6.30
CA ALA A 461 8.47 4.60 5.62
C ALA A 461 7.20 5.22 6.20
N THR A 462 6.20 5.41 5.35
CA THR A 462 4.83 5.71 5.78
C THR A 462 4.03 4.42 5.95
N SER A 463 2.71 4.55 6.15
CA SER A 463 1.81 3.42 6.38
C SER A 463 1.86 2.31 5.31
N ILE A 464 2.45 2.54 4.15
CA ILE A 464 2.60 1.51 3.11
C ILE A 464 3.47 0.33 3.57
N ALA A 465 4.40 0.57 4.49
CA ALA A 465 5.27 -0.46 5.04
C ALA A 465 4.61 -1.28 6.17
N GLU A 466 3.40 -0.92 6.58
CA GLU A 466 2.66 -1.64 7.63
C GLU A 466 2.16 -3.00 7.13
N GLU A 467 1.58 -3.03 5.93
CA GLU A 467 1.03 -4.24 5.32
C GLU A 467 1.21 -4.26 3.79
N GLY A 468 1.07 -5.40 3.20
CA GLY A 468 1.01 -5.52 1.74
C GLY A 468 2.36 -5.64 1.02
N LEU A 469 3.48 -5.57 1.73
CA LEU A 469 4.82 -5.65 1.16
C LEU A 469 5.71 -6.59 1.98
N ASP A 470 6.56 -7.33 1.28
CA ASP A 470 7.56 -8.19 1.88
C ASP A 470 8.81 -7.37 2.26
N ILE A 471 8.70 -6.64 3.37
CA ILE A 471 9.83 -5.94 3.96
C ILE A 471 10.68 -6.95 4.72
N PRO A 472 12.00 -6.97 4.49
CA PRO A 472 12.89 -7.86 5.24
C PRO A 472 12.80 -7.57 6.74
N GLU A 473 13.13 -8.57 7.55
CA GLU A 473 13.22 -8.39 8.98
C GLU A 473 14.30 -7.36 9.32
N VAL A 474 13.97 -6.47 10.26
CA VAL A 474 14.86 -5.41 10.69
C VAL A 474 15.25 -5.59 12.17
N ASN A 475 16.44 -5.13 12.54
CA ASN A 475 16.93 -5.21 13.91
C ASN A 475 16.22 -4.24 14.84
N LEU A 476 15.85 -3.06 14.32
CA LEU A 476 15.20 -2.00 15.08
C LEU A 476 14.06 -1.37 14.29
N VAL A 477 12.90 -1.24 14.92
CA VAL A 477 11.78 -0.44 14.42
C VAL A 477 11.62 0.80 15.29
N ILE A 478 11.53 1.96 14.65
CA ILE A 478 11.30 3.23 15.33
C ILE A 478 9.96 3.81 14.87
N PHE A 479 9.08 4.10 15.81
CA PHE A 479 7.87 4.87 15.56
C PHE A 479 8.21 6.33 15.85
N TYR A 480 8.28 7.17 14.83
CA TYR A 480 8.55 8.61 15.01
C TYR A 480 7.42 9.31 15.78
N GLU A 481 6.22 8.76 15.72
CA GLU A 481 5.07 9.13 16.55
C GLU A 481 4.22 7.92 16.92
N PRO A 482 3.49 7.96 18.05
CA PRO A 482 2.54 6.92 18.42
C PRO A 482 1.42 6.78 17.39
N VAL A 483 0.92 5.57 17.20
CA VAL A 483 -0.22 5.30 16.31
C VAL A 483 -1.49 5.06 17.10
N SER A 484 -2.59 5.66 16.66
CA SER A 484 -3.89 5.52 17.31
C SER A 484 -4.56 4.16 17.05
N SER A 485 -4.18 3.47 15.96
CA SER A 485 -4.74 2.18 15.58
C SER A 485 -3.93 1.04 16.16
N GLU A 486 -4.59 0.18 16.93
CA GLU A 486 -4.02 -1.07 17.45
C GLU A 486 -3.57 -2.02 16.32
N ILE A 487 -4.30 -2.04 15.22
CA ILE A 487 -3.94 -2.81 14.02
C ILE A 487 -2.57 -2.37 13.51
N ARG A 488 -2.38 -1.07 13.28
CA ARG A 488 -1.11 -0.52 12.81
C ARG A 488 0.02 -0.73 13.81
N HIS A 489 -0.27 -0.60 15.11
CA HIS A 489 0.72 -0.85 16.15
C HIS A 489 1.27 -2.28 16.06
N ILE A 490 0.39 -3.27 15.95
CA ILE A 490 0.77 -4.68 15.82
C ILE A 490 1.51 -4.94 14.49
N GLN A 491 1.05 -4.35 13.38
CA GLN A 491 1.67 -4.52 12.06
C GLN A 491 3.08 -3.93 11.99
N ARG A 492 3.29 -2.73 12.57
CA ARG A 492 4.62 -2.09 12.64
C ARG A 492 5.57 -2.88 13.55
N LYS A 493 5.10 -3.30 14.73
CA LYS A 493 5.87 -4.12 15.66
C LYS A 493 6.33 -5.43 15.01
N GLY A 494 5.48 -6.08 14.26
CA GLY A 494 5.75 -7.35 13.57
C GLY A 494 6.76 -7.28 12.41
N ARG A 495 7.47 -6.17 12.21
CA ARG A 495 8.59 -6.06 11.25
C ARG A 495 9.92 -6.46 11.84
N THR A 496 9.99 -6.66 13.15
CA THR A 496 11.17 -7.18 13.89
C THR A 496 10.78 -8.38 14.74
N GLY A 497 11.75 -9.10 15.29
CA GLY A 497 11.50 -10.23 16.21
C GLY A 497 11.02 -11.53 15.54
N ARG A 498 11.24 -11.72 14.24
CA ARG A 498 10.80 -12.94 13.52
C ARG A 498 11.80 -14.09 13.68
N LYS A 499 13.07 -13.83 13.47
CA LYS A 499 14.16 -14.84 13.52
C LYS A 499 15.10 -14.62 14.70
N SER A 500 15.21 -13.39 15.18
CA SER A 500 16.06 -12.98 16.30
C SER A 500 15.28 -12.04 17.23
N SER A 501 15.84 -11.75 18.42
CA SER A 501 15.27 -10.72 19.31
C SER A 501 15.14 -9.38 18.59
N GLY A 502 14.00 -8.73 18.75
CA GLY A 502 13.69 -7.48 18.10
C GLY A 502 13.64 -6.29 19.06
N ASN A 503 13.86 -5.09 18.53
CA ASN A 503 13.75 -3.86 19.31
C ASN A 503 12.78 -2.90 18.66
N VAL A 504 11.98 -2.24 19.50
CA VAL A 504 11.01 -1.22 19.07
C VAL A 504 11.18 0.01 19.96
N ILE A 505 11.40 1.17 19.36
CA ILE A 505 11.39 2.46 20.04
C ILE A 505 10.21 3.27 19.56
N ILE A 506 9.45 3.84 20.50
CA ILE A 506 8.34 4.74 20.18
C ILE A 506 8.65 6.11 20.76
N LEU A 507 8.77 7.11 19.88
CA LEU A 507 9.01 8.48 20.27
C LEU A 507 7.68 9.19 20.53
N ALA A 508 7.61 9.95 21.61
CA ALA A 508 6.44 10.74 21.95
C ALA A 508 6.85 12.09 22.58
N SER A 509 6.17 13.16 22.20
CA SER A 509 6.33 14.47 22.82
C SER A 509 5.46 14.57 24.07
N LYS A 510 6.06 14.95 25.21
CA LYS A 510 5.31 15.13 26.48
C LYS A 510 4.26 16.22 26.35
N ASP A 511 3.14 16.05 27.04
CA ASP A 511 2.03 17.02 27.15
C ASP A 511 1.41 17.44 25.78
N THR A 512 1.48 16.54 24.81
CA THR A 512 0.99 16.77 23.44
C THR A 512 -0.07 15.72 23.02
N VAL A 513 -0.50 15.83 21.77
CA VAL A 513 -1.39 14.84 21.13
C VAL A 513 -0.78 13.43 21.16
N ASP A 514 0.54 13.29 21.10
CA ASP A 514 1.23 12.00 21.14
C ASP A 514 0.89 11.20 22.40
N MET A 515 0.88 11.87 23.58
CA MET A 515 0.55 11.21 24.86
C MET A 515 -0.91 10.72 24.87
N ARG A 516 -1.84 11.50 24.32
CA ARG A 516 -3.26 11.10 24.21
C ARG A 516 -3.42 9.88 23.31
N ILE A 517 -2.73 9.87 22.17
CA ILE A 517 -2.72 8.74 21.22
C ILE A 517 -2.14 7.49 21.88
N LEU A 518 -1.03 7.64 22.62
CA LEU A 518 -0.38 6.57 23.34
C LEU A 518 -1.33 5.88 24.34
N TYR A 519 -1.95 6.65 25.23
CA TYR A 519 -2.88 6.11 26.23
C TYR A 519 -4.11 5.46 25.58
N ALA A 520 -4.63 6.09 24.54
CA ALA A 520 -5.76 5.52 23.79
C ALA A 520 -5.38 4.17 23.12
N SER A 521 -4.18 4.06 22.55
CA SER A 521 -3.69 2.83 21.92
C SER A 521 -3.50 1.70 22.94
N LYS A 522 -2.89 1.98 24.10
CA LYS A 522 -2.75 1.00 25.19
C LYS A 522 -4.10 0.44 25.65
N ARG A 523 -5.06 1.31 25.94
CA ARG A 523 -6.41 0.90 26.35
C ARG A 523 -7.11 0.03 25.29
N ARG A 524 -6.92 0.31 24.01
CA ARG A 524 -7.51 -0.48 22.92
C ARG A 524 -6.92 -1.88 22.84
N ILE A 525 -5.60 -2.02 22.98
CA ILE A 525 -4.92 -3.32 22.97
C ILE A 525 -5.41 -4.19 24.15
N GLU A 526 -5.51 -3.60 25.36
CA GLU A 526 -6.03 -4.31 26.54
C GLU A 526 -7.48 -4.74 26.36
N LYS A 527 -8.34 -3.84 25.85
CA LYS A 527 -9.75 -4.11 25.60
C LYS A 527 -9.97 -5.22 24.56
N MET A 528 -9.05 -5.37 23.61
CA MET A 528 -9.13 -6.38 22.55
C MET A 528 -9.15 -7.81 23.11
N LYS A 529 -8.31 -8.12 24.12
CA LYS A 529 -8.24 -9.43 24.78
C LYS A 529 -9.60 -9.83 25.41
N THR A 530 -10.26 -8.89 26.10
CA THR A 530 -11.55 -9.15 26.77
C THR A 530 -12.69 -9.35 25.78
N ILE A 531 -12.68 -8.62 24.65
CA ILE A 531 -13.71 -8.74 23.61
C ILE A 531 -13.68 -10.13 22.96
N PHE A 532 -12.50 -10.66 22.60
CA PHE A 532 -12.42 -11.97 21.95
C PHE A 532 -12.96 -13.09 22.82
N ASN A 533 -12.71 -13.08 24.11
CA ASN A 533 -13.26 -14.07 25.04
C ASN A 533 -14.80 -14.01 25.09
N SER A 534 -15.38 -12.80 25.05
CA SER A 534 -16.85 -12.65 25.02
C SER A 534 -17.47 -13.01 23.66
N MET A 535 -16.74 -12.89 22.57
CA MET A 535 -17.24 -13.19 21.22
C MET A 535 -17.36 -14.71 20.97
N LYS A 536 -16.48 -15.52 21.54
CA LYS A 536 -16.54 -16.99 21.39
C LYS A 536 -17.90 -17.59 21.83
N THR A 537 -18.58 -16.97 22.77
CA THR A 537 -19.87 -17.43 23.29
C THR A 537 -21.08 -16.99 22.46
N ILE A 538 -20.91 -16.05 21.53
CA ILE A 538 -22.01 -15.44 20.77
C ILE A 538 -22.14 -16.08 19.37
N LEU A 539 -21.07 -16.64 18.85
CA LEU A 539 -21.06 -17.24 17.51
C LEU A 539 -21.88 -18.51 17.46
N LYS A 540 -22.65 -18.67 16.38
CA LYS A 540 -23.49 -19.84 16.14
C LYS A 540 -22.93 -20.65 14.97
N PRO A 541 -23.04 -21.99 15.02
CA PRO A 541 -22.74 -22.86 13.88
C PRO A 541 -23.57 -22.46 12.66
N ILE A 542 -22.95 -22.51 11.49
CA ILE A 542 -23.63 -22.22 10.23
C ILE A 542 -24.22 -23.51 9.69
N PRO A 543 -25.53 -23.56 9.41
CA PRO A 543 -26.15 -24.75 8.82
C PRO A 543 -25.60 -24.97 7.39
N ARG A 544 -25.05 -26.15 7.15
CA ARG A 544 -24.64 -26.61 5.83
C ARG A 544 -25.67 -27.62 5.32
N ILE A 545 -26.09 -27.44 4.07
CA ILE A 545 -27.20 -28.23 3.51
C ILE A 545 -26.82 -29.71 3.29
N LEU A 546 -25.58 -29.97 2.93
CA LEU A 546 -25.05 -31.31 2.72
C LEU A 546 -23.61 -31.41 3.25
N PRO A 547 -23.20 -32.52 3.84
CA PRO A 547 -21.78 -32.75 4.09
C PRO A 547 -21.03 -32.82 2.73
N PRO A 548 -19.79 -32.36 2.66
CA PRO A 548 -19.01 -32.48 1.43
C PRO A 548 -18.88 -33.97 1.06
N PRO A 549 -18.97 -34.30 -0.23
CA PRO A 549 -18.75 -35.68 -0.67
C PRO A 549 -17.30 -36.07 -0.35
N TYR A 550 -17.11 -36.85 0.69
CA TYR A 550 -15.80 -37.36 1.10
C TYR A 550 -15.21 -38.20 -0.03
N ASN A 551 -14.16 -37.70 -0.66
CA ASN A 551 -13.46 -38.37 -1.75
C ASN A 551 -11.95 -38.09 -1.60
N PRO A 552 -11.29 -38.81 -0.69
CA PRO A 552 -9.87 -38.61 -0.39
C PRO A 552 -8.99 -39.09 -1.54
N LEU A 553 -7.79 -38.54 -1.60
CA LEU A 553 -6.73 -39.04 -2.48
C LEU A 553 -6.34 -40.45 -2.05
N THR A 554 -6.24 -41.34 -3.03
CA THR A 554 -5.77 -42.70 -2.83
C THR A 554 -4.24 -42.75 -2.73
N GLU A 555 -3.70 -43.83 -2.18
CA GLU A 555 -2.25 -44.06 -2.10
C GLU A 555 -1.58 -44.05 -3.47
N LEU A 556 -2.24 -44.57 -4.51
CA LEU A 556 -1.76 -44.53 -5.89
C LEU A 556 -1.69 -43.15 -6.43
N GLU A 557 -2.73 -42.31 -6.22
CA GLU A 557 -2.74 -40.89 -6.65
C GLU A 557 -1.67 -40.07 -5.93
N LEU A 558 -1.38 -40.38 -4.67
CA LEU A 558 -0.28 -39.75 -3.91
C LEU A 558 1.08 -40.17 -4.46
N ALA A 559 1.29 -41.42 -4.77
CA ALA A 559 2.52 -41.94 -5.36
C ALA A 559 2.77 -41.33 -6.75
N ASP A 560 1.74 -41.21 -7.58
CA ASP A 560 1.81 -40.54 -8.89
C ASP A 560 2.15 -39.04 -8.75
N LEU A 561 1.59 -38.36 -7.76
CA LEU A 561 1.90 -36.96 -7.47
C LEU A 561 3.36 -36.80 -7.06
N ASP A 562 3.88 -37.65 -6.16
CA ASP A 562 5.26 -37.62 -5.73
C ASP A 562 6.24 -37.90 -6.89
N ASN A 563 5.92 -38.83 -7.79
CA ASN A 563 6.71 -39.14 -8.97
C ASN A 563 6.72 -37.98 -9.97
N ASN A 564 5.58 -37.34 -10.20
CA ASN A 564 5.47 -36.16 -11.09
C ASN A 564 6.23 -34.97 -10.53
N LEU A 565 6.22 -34.75 -9.20
CA LEU A 565 7.00 -33.71 -8.54
C LEU A 565 8.51 -33.96 -8.71
N LYS A 566 9.00 -35.20 -8.45
CA LYS A 566 10.42 -35.56 -8.64
C LYS A 566 10.86 -35.36 -10.09
N ASN A 567 10.06 -35.79 -11.07
CA ASN A 567 10.33 -35.62 -12.48
C ASN A 567 10.41 -34.13 -12.90
N THR A 568 9.56 -33.30 -12.29
CA THR A 568 9.53 -31.85 -12.55
C THR A 568 10.75 -31.17 -11.93
N GLU A 569 11.18 -31.60 -10.74
CA GLU A 569 12.40 -31.10 -10.09
C GLU A 569 13.67 -31.50 -10.85
N GLN A 570 13.76 -32.75 -11.30
CA GLN A 570 14.85 -33.22 -12.14
C GLN A 570 14.93 -32.47 -13.47
N LYS A 571 13.82 -32.21 -14.16
CA LYS A 571 13.77 -31.39 -15.37
C LYS A 571 14.24 -29.94 -15.12
N LYS A 572 13.94 -29.38 -13.93
CA LYS A 572 14.41 -28.05 -13.54
C LYS A 572 15.91 -28.04 -13.22
N LEU A 573 16.45 -29.09 -12.61
CA LEU A 573 17.89 -29.27 -12.35
C LEU A 573 18.66 -29.43 -13.65
N ASN A 574 18.24 -30.33 -14.54
CA ASN A 574 18.85 -30.55 -15.85
C ASN A 574 18.80 -29.27 -16.72
N LYS A 575 17.74 -28.48 -16.62
CA LYS A 575 17.61 -27.20 -17.32
C LYS A 575 18.47 -26.08 -16.71
N LYS A 576 18.82 -26.18 -15.42
CA LYS A 576 19.81 -25.31 -14.77
C LYS A 576 21.23 -25.75 -15.11
N GLU A 577 21.51 -27.03 -15.14
CA GLU A 577 22.82 -27.58 -15.54
C GLU A 577 23.11 -27.34 -17.02
N SER A 578 22.15 -27.54 -17.93
CA SER A 578 22.30 -27.19 -19.35
C SER A 578 22.44 -25.68 -19.58
N LYS A 579 21.80 -24.82 -18.73
CA LYS A 579 22.04 -23.37 -18.77
C LYS A 579 23.37 -22.96 -18.16
N LEU A 580 23.92 -23.72 -17.21
CA LEU A 580 25.26 -23.50 -16.66
C LEU A 580 26.34 -23.97 -17.62
N GLU A 581 26.18 -25.11 -18.28
CA GLU A 581 27.11 -25.58 -19.34
C GLU A 581 27.11 -24.69 -20.57
N ASP A 582 25.95 -24.17 -21.04
CA ASP A 582 25.83 -23.15 -22.07
C ASP A 582 26.25 -21.76 -21.60
N SER A 583 26.14 -21.46 -20.29
CA SER A 583 26.61 -20.18 -19.75
C SER A 583 28.13 -20.13 -19.64
N ASP A 584 28.79 -21.22 -19.29
CA ASP A 584 30.26 -21.21 -19.15
C ASP A 584 30.98 -21.12 -20.47
N LYS A 585 30.48 -21.76 -21.56
CA LYS A 585 31.01 -21.55 -22.92
C LYS A 585 30.68 -20.17 -23.49
N ASN A 586 29.47 -19.65 -23.25
CA ASN A 586 29.04 -18.32 -23.69
C ASN A 586 29.55 -17.17 -22.78
N VAL A 587 29.86 -17.46 -21.51
CA VAL A 587 30.43 -16.48 -20.58
C VAL A 587 31.91 -16.24 -20.90
N PHE A 588 32.69 -17.26 -21.30
CA PHE A 588 34.05 -17.06 -21.74
C PHE A 588 34.15 -16.28 -23.07
N GLU A 589 33.26 -16.55 -24.04
CA GLU A 589 33.16 -15.73 -25.26
C GLU A 589 32.53 -14.35 -24.99
N LYS A 590 31.53 -14.24 -24.15
CA LYS A 590 30.92 -12.94 -23.73
C LYS A 590 31.85 -12.13 -22.84
N ILE A 591 32.66 -12.75 -21.98
CA ILE A 591 33.66 -12.03 -21.17
C ILE A 591 34.80 -11.53 -22.07
N LYS A 592 35.19 -12.28 -23.11
CA LYS A 592 36.14 -11.82 -24.11
C LYS A 592 35.60 -10.67 -24.95
N ASN A 593 34.33 -10.74 -25.35
CA ASN A 593 33.60 -9.68 -26.06
C ASN A 593 33.15 -8.52 -25.15
N MET A 594 32.90 -8.77 -23.85
CA MET A 594 32.59 -7.71 -22.87
C MET A 594 33.83 -6.92 -22.42
N ASN A 595 35.02 -7.55 -22.36
CA ASN A 595 36.24 -6.81 -22.05
C ASN A 595 36.62 -5.85 -23.19
N GLU A 596 36.26 -6.15 -24.44
CA GLU A 596 36.39 -5.21 -25.57
C GLU A 596 35.27 -4.15 -25.62
N ILE A 597 34.13 -4.39 -24.95
CA ILE A 597 32.98 -3.46 -24.85
C ILE A 597 33.08 -2.61 -23.58
N ILE A 598 33.68 -3.14 -22.51
CA ILE A 598 33.82 -2.42 -21.19
C ILE A 598 34.80 -1.24 -21.31
N ASP A 599 35.79 -1.31 -22.24
CA ASP A 599 36.66 -0.15 -22.51
C ASP A 599 36.03 0.92 -23.40
N LYS A 600 34.79 0.70 -23.91
CA LYS A 600 34.03 1.65 -24.76
C LYS A 600 32.71 2.11 -24.18
N VAL A 601 32.34 1.68 -22.97
CA VAL A 601 31.13 2.14 -22.30
C VAL A 601 31.53 3.11 -21.18
N PRO A 602 31.09 4.38 -21.24
CA PRO A 602 31.25 5.28 -20.09
C PRO A 602 30.59 4.62 -18.88
N LYS A 603 31.29 4.59 -17.75
CA LYS A 603 30.74 4.16 -16.45
C LYS A 603 29.40 4.84 -16.27
N PHE A 604 28.30 4.09 -16.43
CA PHE A 604 26.98 4.54 -16.01
C PHE A 604 27.01 4.60 -14.48
N GLN A 605 27.31 5.79 -13.97
CA GLN A 605 26.82 6.19 -12.66
C GLN A 605 25.31 6.12 -12.76
N TYR A 606 24.68 5.31 -11.91
CA TYR A 606 23.25 5.39 -11.63
C TYR A 606 23.01 6.75 -10.96
N GLU A 607 22.90 7.78 -11.77
CA GLU A 607 22.35 9.05 -11.31
C GLU A 607 20.85 8.80 -11.05
N PHE A 608 20.50 8.87 -9.77
CA PHE A 608 19.12 9.02 -9.36
C PHE A 608 18.51 10.16 -10.18
N ILE A 609 17.45 9.85 -10.94
CA ILE A 609 16.64 10.87 -11.62
C ILE A 609 16.06 11.74 -10.49
N THR A 610 16.71 12.85 -10.22
CA THR A 610 16.29 13.79 -9.21
C THR A 610 14.99 14.44 -9.65
N LYS A 611 14.21 14.91 -8.69
CA LYS A 611 12.95 15.66 -8.91
C LYS A 611 13.14 16.83 -9.88
N SER A 612 14.38 17.34 -10.00
CA SER A 612 14.79 18.39 -10.92
C SER A 612 14.76 17.95 -12.39
N GLU A 613 15.17 16.73 -12.72
CA GLU A 613 15.29 16.27 -14.12
C GLU A 613 13.90 16.06 -14.76
N ASN A 614 12.95 15.45 -14.06
CA ASN A 614 11.57 15.31 -14.55
C ASN A 614 10.89 16.67 -14.72
N THR A 615 11.16 17.62 -13.84
CA THR A 615 10.67 18.99 -13.96
C THR A 615 11.31 19.69 -15.16
N LEU A 616 12.58 19.45 -15.42
CA LEU A 616 13.30 19.98 -16.60
C LEU A 616 12.79 19.34 -17.89
N ILE A 617 12.50 18.04 -17.91
CA ILE A 617 11.90 17.36 -19.07
C ILE A 617 10.50 17.91 -19.37
N GLU A 618 9.66 18.15 -18.36
CA GLU A 618 8.34 18.74 -18.54
C GLU A 618 8.43 20.19 -19.04
N ARG A 619 9.40 20.96 -18.55
CA ARG A 619 9.64 22.33 -19.00
C ARG A 619 10.17 22.35 -20.43
N ALA A 620 11.12 21.48 -20.78
CA ALA A 620 11.62 21.31 -22.13
C ALA A 620 10.50 20.85 -23.08
N TYR A 621 9.68 19.88 -22.67
CA TYR A 621 8.53 19.42 -23.42
C TYR A 621 7.59 20.57 -23.83
N ARG A 622 7.19 21.41 -22.87
CA ARG A 622 6.29 22.55 -23.14
C ARG A 622 6.92 23.56 -24.08
N GLN A 623 8.15 23.98 -23.84
CA GLN A 623 8.84 24.97 -24.65
C GLN A 623 9.11 24.46 -26.08
N ILE A 624 9.48 23.21 -26.24
CA ILE A 624 9.67 22.59 -27.56
C ILE A 624 8.33 22.50 -28.29
N TYR A 625 7.27 22.09 -27.62
CA TYR A 625 5.92 22.01 -28.18
C TYR A 625 5.44 23.37 -28.70
N ASP A 626 5.60 24.44 -27.91
CA ASP A 626 5.16 25.79 -28.27
C ASP A 626 5.90 26.27 -29.53
N ILE A 627 7.23 26.08 -29.61
CA ILE A 627 8.01 26.48 -30.79
C ILE A 627 7.68 25.63 -32.03
N LEU A 628 7.49 24.33 -31.88
CA LEU A 628 7.11 23.48 -33.00
C LEU A 628 5.74 23.89 -33.56
N ILE A 629 4.85 24.41 -32.74
CA ILE A 629 3.55 24.94 -33.19
C ILE A 629 3.67 26.33 -33.82
N GLU A 630 4.47 27.22 -33.25
CA GLU A 630 4.67 28.58 -33.78
C GLU A 630 5.37 28.55 -35.16
N GLU A 631 6.37 27.68 -35.32
CA GLU A 631 7.17 27.63 -36.55
C GLU A 631 6.65 26.63 -37.61
N ARG A 632 5.53 25.93 -37.35
CA ARG A 632 5.00 24.88 -38.24
C ARG A 632 4.64 25.40 -39.64
N ASP A 633 4.20 26.64 -39.75
CA ASP A 633 3.79 27.23 -41.02
C ASP A 633 5.00 27.61 -41.91
N ASN A 634 6.18 27.68 -41.30
CA ASN A 634 7.45 28.04 -41.99
C ASN A 634 8.35 26.82 -42.25
N LYS A 635 8.24 25.75 -41.48
CA LYS A 635 9.10 24.57 -41.59
C LYS A 635 8.34 23.29 -41.30
N ASN A 636 8.45 22.29 -42.21
CA ASN A 636 7.85 20.96 -42.03
C ASN A 636 8.74 19.97 -41.24
N SER A 637 10.01 20.34 -41.02
CA SER A 637 10.98 19.51 -40.30
C SER A 637 12.02 20.36 -39.59
N PHE A 638 12.49 19.85 -38.44
CA PHE A 638 13.50 20.50 -37.61
C PHE A 638 14.65 19.53 -37.36
N ASP A 639 15.85 20.07 -37.28
CA ASP A 639 17.01 19.29 -36.83
C ASP A 639 17.13 19.40 -35.29
N LEU A 640 17.63 18.35 -34.67
CA LEU A 640 17.86 18.33 -33.20
C LEU A 640 18.86 19.44 -32.79
N SER A 641 19.87 19.74 -33.63
CA SER A 641 20.82 20.82 -33.38
C SER A 641 20.16 22.17 -33.22
N TYR A 642 19.12 22.47 -34.01
CA TYR A 642 18.34 23.70 -33.92
C TYR A 642 17.67 23.86 -32.56
N LEU A 643 17.11 22.78 -32.00
CA LEU A 643 16.49 22.82 -30.67
C LEU A 643 17.53 22.92 -29.55
N CYS A 644 18.71 22.30 -29.74
CA CYS A 644 19.80 22.41 -28.77
C CYS A 644 20.41 23.81 -28.74
N GLU A 645 20.44 24.55 -29.87
CA GLU A 645 20.88 25.92 -29.92
C GLU A 645 19.86 26.92 -29.34
N LYS A 646 18.56 26.62 -29.54
CA LYS A 646 17.48 27.53 -29.13
C LYS A 646 17.15 27.40 -27.63
N PHE A 647 17.46 26.28 -27.00
CA PHE A 647 17.16 25.99 -25.60
C PHE A 647 18.41 25.66 -24.79
N SER A 648 18.49 26.22 -23.59
CA SER A 648 19.56 25.92 -22.62
C SER A 648 19.38 24.61 -21.85
N PHE A 649 18.77 23.60 -22.46
CA PHE A 649 18.64 22.26 -21.89
C PHE A 649 19.69 21.32 -22.42
N ASP A 650 20.13 20.37 -21.58
CA ASP A 650 21.00 19.29 -22.03
C ASP A 650 20.35 18.46 -23.12
N THR A 651 21.16 18.02 -24.11
CA THR A 651 20.68 17.25 -25.27
C THR A 651 19.86 16.02 -24.88
N HIS A 652 20.20 15.35 -23.76
CA HIS A 652 19.46 14.18 -23.29
C HIS A 652 18.07 14.55 -22.77
N ILE A 653 17.87 15.72 -22.17
CA ILE A 653 16.57 16.25 -21.72
C ILE A 653 15.69 16.58 -22.91
N ILE A 654 16.26 17.22 -23.92
CA ILE A 654 15.59 17.51 -25.20
C ILE A 654 15.15 16.21 -25.87
N LEU A 655 16.01 15.20 -25.96
CA LEU A 655 15.66 13.89 -26.53
C LEU A 655 14.56 13.17 -25.75
N LYS A 656 14.56 13.25 -24.42
CA LYS A 656 13.48 12.69 -23.59
C LYS A 656 12.16 13.41 -23.81
N ALA A 657 12.18 14.73 -23.93
CA ALA A 657 11.01 15.56 -24.25
C ALA A 657 10.46 15.25 -25.66
N LEU A 658 11.34 15.12 -26.66
CA LEU A 658 10.97 14.73 -28.03
C LEU A 658 10.37 13.31 -28.10
N LYS A 659 10.94 12.32 -27.40
CA LYS A 659 10.34 10.98 -27.29
C LYS A 659 8.95 11.00 -26.65
N LYS A 660 8.69 11.96 -25.75
CA LYS A 660 7.37 12.15 -25.16
C LYS A 660 6.39 12.72 -26.20
N LEU A 661 6.81 13.67 -27.02
CA LEU A 661 6.03 14.24 -28.14
C LEU A 661 5.76 13.18 -29.22
N GLU A 662 6.72 12.30 -29.51
CA GLU A 662 6.55 11.19 -30.46
C GLU A 662 5.55 10.15 -29.96
N LYS A 663 5.58 9.79 -28.67
CA LYS A 663 4.58 8.90 -28.04
C LYS A 663 3.16 9.47 -28.10
N GLN A 664 3.02 10.78 -28.23
CA GLN A 664 1.74 11.46 -28.39
C GLN A 664 1.37 11.71 -29.86
N HIS A 665 2.14 11.15 -30.79
CA HIS A 665 1.93 11.29 -32.24
C HIS A 665 1.97 12.74 -32.77
N ILE A 666 2.58 13.66 -32.02
CA ILE A 666 2.73 15.09 -32.41
C ILE A 666 3.87 15.23 -33.40
N ILE A 667 4.92 14.46 -33.24
CA ILE A 667 6.11 14.46 -34.10
C ILE A 667 6.48 13.03 -34.47
N LYS A 668 7.34 12.89 -35.50
CA LYS A 668 8.02 11.65 -35.84
C LYS A 668 9.54 11.90 -35.88
N LEU A 669 10.28 11.12 -35.10
CA LEU A 669 11.74 11.19 -35.03
C LEU A 669 12.35 10.22 -36.05
N LYS A 670 13.18 10.75 -36.97
CA LYS A 670 14.03 9.91 -37.86
C LYS A 670 15.48 9.95 -37.36
N ASN A 671 16.05 8.78 -37.07
CA ASN A 671 17.44 8.59 -36.64
C ASN A 671 17.86 9.47 -35.44
N ASN A 672 16.93 9.80 -34.51
CA ASN A 672 17.13 10.69 -33.38
C ASN A 672 17.68 12.09 -33.73
N ARG A 673 17.60 12.51 -34.98
CA ARG A 673 18.12 13.81 -35.46
C ARG A 673 17.07 14.64 -36.16
N LEU A 674 16.30 14.05 -37.07
CA LEU A 674 15.31 14.79 -37.86
C LEU A 674 13.92 14.66 -37.23
N ILE A 675 13.31 15.78 -36.88
CA ILE A 675 11.99 15.90 -36.28
C ILE A 675 11.03 16.34 -37.37
N THR A 676 10.09 15.49 -37.76
CA THR A 676 9.01 15.85 -38.67
C THR A 676 7.73 16.06 -37.90
N LEU A 677 7.05 17.16 -38.14
CA LEU A 677 5.73 17.42 -37.57
C LEU A 677 4.68 16.56 -38.27
N ASN A 678 3.89 15.86 -37.52
CA ASN A 678 2.65 15.32 -38.04
C ASN A 678 1.71 16.50 -38.29
N ARG A 679 1.06 16.59 -39.46
CA ARG A 679 0.13 17.68 -39.78
C ARG A 679 -0.96 17.78 -38.72
N LEU A 680 -0.86 18.76 -37.85
CA LEU A 680 -1.96 19.14 -36.95
C LEU A 680 -3.03 19.87 -37.76
N PRO A 681 -4.34 19.67 -37.52
CA PRO A 681 -5.37 20.42 -38.19
C PRO A 681 -5.27 21.92 -37.80
N ASN A 682 -5.57 22.80 -38.74
CA ASN A 682 -5.57 24.25 -38.52
C ASN A 682 -6.52 24.61 -37.37
N LYS A 683 -6.15 25.56 -36.54
CA LYS A 683 -7.02 26.19 -35.52
C LYS A 683 -8.14 26.99 -36.20
N SER A 684 -9.11 26.33 -36.83
CA SER A 684 -10.31 27.02 -37.34
C SER A 684 -11.48 26.71 -36.40
N THR A 685 -12.06 27.72 -35.81
CA THR A 685 -13.33 27.67 -35.10
C THR A 685 -14.41 27.24 -36.07
N GLY A 686 -14.92 25.99 -35.93
CA GLY A 686 -16.02 25.51 -36.72
C GLY A 686 -15.70 24.53 -37.83
N THR A 687 -14.61 23.81 -37.76
CA THR A 687 -14.30 22.72 -38.71
C THR A 687 -15.09 21.45 -38.41
N LYS A 688 -15.54 20.79 -39.49
CA LYS A 688 -16.27 19.49 -39.42
C LYS A 688 -15.26 18.36 -39.23
N TYR A 689 -15.49 17.49 -38.27
CA TYR A 689 -14.69 16.31 -37.99
C TYR A 689 -15.54 15.06 -37.87
N ASN A 690 -15.00 13.92 -38.25
CA ASN A 690 -15.51 12.60 -37.91
C ASN A 690 -14.90 12.21 -36.55
N ILE A 691 -15.74 11.86 -35.59
CA ILE A 691 -15.35 11.56 -34.22
C ILE A 691 -15.77 10.14 -33.89
N TYR A 692 -14.78 9.33 -33.49
CA TYR A 692 -15.01 7.97 -32.99
C TYR A 692 -14.62 7.88 -31.53
N ILE A 693 -15.52 7.37 -30.66
CA ILE A 693 -15.27 7.23 -29.23
C ILE A 693 -14.59 5.89 -28.95
N GLU A 694 -13.29 5.91 -28.67
CA GLU A 694 -12.52 4.69 -28.41
C GLU A 694 -12.65 4.22 -26.96
N LYS A 695 -12.61 5.14 -25.99
CA LYS A 695 -12.63 4.81 -24.57
C LYS A 695 -13.31 5.88 -23.74
N ILE A 696 -14.11 5.44 -22.77
CA ILE A 696 -14.80 6.32 -21.82
C ILE A 696 -14.17 6.16 -20.42
N LEU A 697 -13.95 7.27 -19.77
CA LEU A 697 -13.49 7.39 -18.39
C LEU A 697 -14.46 8.28 -17.61
N SER A 698 -14.35 8.30 -16.28
CA SER A 698 -15.15 9.19 -15.43
C SER A 698 -14.95 10.66 -15.83
N GLY A 699 -15.98 11.30 -16.39
CA GLY A 699 -16.00 12.71 -16.77
C GLY A 699 -15.32 13.07 -18.10
N LYS A 700 -14.77 12.09 -18.88
CA LYS A 700 -14.08 12.33 -20.16
C LYS A 700 -14.05 11.10 -21.06
N ALA A 701 -13.83 11.32 -22.37
CA ALA A 701 -13.67 10.26 -23.36
C ALA A 701 -12.39 10.47 -24.19
N TYR A 702 -11.74 9.39 -24.58
CA TYR A 702 -10.72 9.40 -25.62
C TYR A 702 -11.41 9.20 -26.95
N VAL A 703 -11.17 10.12 -27.88
CA VAL A 703 -11.79 10.12 -29.19
C VAL A 703 -10.74 10.14 -30.28
N LEU A 704 -11.01 9.42 -31.36
CA LEU A 704 -10.24 9.45 -32.59
C LEU A 704 -10.95 10.40 -33.54
N VAL A 705 -10.24 11.41 -34.02
CA VAL A 705 -10.77 12.46 -34.90
C VAL A 705 -10.24 12.21 -36.32
N ASP A 706 -11.14 12.11 -37.31
CA ASP A 706 -10.86 11.84 -38.72
C ASP A 706 -9.93 10.62 -38.95
N GLU A 707 -10.06 9.59 -38.10
CA GLU A 707 -9.22 8.38 -38.11
C GLU A 707 -7.70 8.65 -38.00
N LYS A 708 -7.31 9.87 -37.61
CA LYS A 708 -5.91 10.33 -37.64
C LYS A 708 -5.38 10.86 -36.32
N TRP A 709 -6.27 11.42 -35.47
CA TRP A 709 -5.87 12.19 -34.31
C TRP A 709 -6.55 11.70 -33.04
N TYR A 710 -5.78 11.44 -31.98
CA TYR A 710 -6.36 11.19 -30.67
C TYR A 710 -6.55 12.49 -29.90
N ALA A 711 -7.75 12.73 -29.41
CA ALA A 711 -8.07 13.87 -28.57
C ALA A 711 -8.81 13.45 -27.31
N LEU A 712 -8.79 14.31 -26.28
CA LEU A 712 -9.54 14.14 -25.05
C LEU A 712 -10.80 15.00 -25.13
N LEU A 713 -11.98 14.37 -25.09
CA LEU A 713 -13.26 15.04 -24.97
C LEU A 713 -13.68 15.05 -23.51
N ASN A 714 -13.70 16.21 -22.86
CA ASN A 714 -14.28 16.37 -21.54
C ASN A 714 -15.79 16.50 -21.66
N TYR A 715 -16.56 15.95 -20.72
CA TYR A 715 -18.02 15.96 -20.81
C TYR A 715 -18.65 17.35 -20.74
N TYR A 716 -17.95 18.34 -20.18
CA TYR A 716 -18.38 19.75 -20.20
C TYR A 716 -18.08 20.47 -21.53
N ASP A 717 -17.25 19.87 -22.38
CA ASP A 717 -16.92 20.34 -23.74
C ASP A 717 -17.80 19.66 -24.81
N TYR A 718 -18.83 18.93 -24.39
CA TYR A 718 -19.72 18.18 -25.27
C TYR A 718 -21.13 18.77 -25.26
N GLU A 719 -21.53 19.38 -26.35
CA GLU A 719 -22.89 19.84 -26.61
C GLU A 719 -23.57 18.90 -27.60
N GLY A 720 -24.26 17.86 -27.08
CA GLY A 720 -24.92 16.87 -27.91
C GLY A 720 -25.69 15.81 -27.13
N PRO A 721 -26.40 14.91 -27.84
CA PRO A 721 -27.17 13.84 -27.23
C PRO A 721 -26.28 12.86 -26.45
N ARG A 722 -26.60 12.63 -25.18
CA ARG A 722 -25.80 11.74 -24.29
C ARG A 722 -25.73 10.29 -24.76
N ASN A 723 -26.66 9.82 -25.58
CA ASN A 723 -26.63 8.48 -26.14
C ASN A 723 -25.48 8.24 -27.12
N LEU A 724 -24.88 9.29 -27.68
CA LEU A 724 -23.68 9.21 -28.53
C LEU A 724 -22.39 9.14 -27.74
N LEU A 725 -22.38 9.48 -26.43
CA LEU A 725 -21.23 9.31 -25.55
C LEU A 725 -21.11 7.85 -25.08
N LYS A 726 -20.96 6.92 -26.00
CA LYS A 726 -20.74 5.50 -25.74
C LYS A 726 -19.49 5.02 -26.49
N LYS A 727 -18.76 4.06 -25.91
CA LYS A 727 -17.65 3.41 -26.60
C LYS A 727 -18.12 2.79 -27.91
N GLY A 728 -17.40 3.07 -28.99
CA GLY A 728 -17.74 2.59 -30.33
C GLY A 728 -18.71 3.49 -31.11
N SER A 729 -19.16 4.62 -30.52
CA SER A 729 -20.00 5.59 -31.27
C SER A 729 -19.13 6.38 -32.22
N GLU A 730 -19.65 6.56 -33.45
CA GLU A 730 -19.07 7.38 -34.51
C GLU A 730 -20.12 8.43 -34.95
N PHE A 731 -19.68 9.69 -35.06
CA PHE A 731 -20.55 10.79 -35.51
C PHE A 731 -19.74 11.92 -36.13
N LYS A 732 -20.41 12.75 -36.94
CA LYS A 732 -19.83 13.98 -37.48
C LYS A 732 -20.21 15.16 -36.59
N ALA A 733 -19.25 16.02 -36.33
CA ALA A 733 -19.50 17.21 -35.51
C ALA A 733 -18.69 18.43 -35.97
N ILE A 734 -19.27 19.61 -35.74
CA ILE A 734 -18.52 20.85 -35.75
C ILE A 734 -17.82 20.98 -34.41
N ALA A 735 -16.49 20.99 -34.41
CA ALA A 735 -15.71 20.99 -33.19
C ALA A 735 -14.51 21.93 -33.26
N GLU A 736 -14.01 22.27 -32.10
CA GLU A 736 -12.80 23.05 -31.90
C GLU A 736 -11.75 22.19 -31.22
N LEU A 737 -10.56 22.16 -31.79
CA LEU A 737 -9.40 21.48 -31.19
C LEU A 737 -8.59 22.50 -30.39
N TYR A 738 -8.27 22.16 -29.14
CA TYR A 738 -7.50 23.02 -28.27
C TYR A 738 -6.51 22.21 -27.39
N SER A 739 -5.54 22.88 -26.83
CA SER A 739 -4.56 22.27 -25.94
C SER A 739 -4.88 22.65 -24.49
N ASN A 740 -4.93 21.68 -23.60
CA ASN A 740 -5.07 21.88 -22.16
C ASN A 740 -3.91 21.20 -21.43
N GLY A 741 -2.89 21.97 -21.14
CA GLY A 741 -1.63 21.47 -20.58
C GLY A 741 -0.92 20.50 -21.55
N SER A 742 -0.77 19.23 -21.13
CA SER A 742 -0.12 18.18 -21.94
C SER A 742 -1.09 17.39 -22.82
N ASN A 743 -2.39 17.73 -22.80
CA ASN A 743 -3.40 16.96 -23.52
C ASN A 743 -3.98 17.77 -24.69
N PHE A 744 -4.10 17.09 -25.81
CA PHE A 744 -4.84 17.58 -26.96
C PHE A 744 -6.33 17.30 -26.72
N CYS A 745 -7.15 18.35 -26.72
CA CYS A 745 -8.57 18.29 -26.38
C CYS A 745 -9.45 18.70 -27.55
N ILE A 746 -10.67 18.18 -27.56
CA ILE A 746 -11.70 18.57 -28.54
C ILE A 746 -12.93 19.09 -27.80
N ARG A 747 -13.50 20.20 -28.29
CA ARG A 747 -14.77 20.77 -27.86
C ARG A 747 -15.78 20.62 -28.98
N ILE A 748 -16.84 19.89 -28.73
CA ILE A 748 -17.92 19.68 -29.70
C ILE A 748 -18.95 20.77 -29.52
N LYS A 749 -19.19 21.56 -30.59
CA LYS A 749 -20.14 22.66 -30.59
C LYS A 749 -21.51 22.24 -31.17
N GLU A 750 -21.50 21.33 -32.17
CA GLU A 750 -22.71 20.90 -32.83
C GLU A 750 -22.49 19.51 -33.44
N ILE A 751 -23.48 18.63 -33.33
CA ILE A 751 -23.46 17.32 -33.97
C ILE A 751 -24.23 17.43 -35.30
N ILE A 752 -23.61 16.93 -36.37
CA ILE A 752 -24.21 16.88 -37.72
C ILE A 752 -24.81 15.48 -37.86
N PHE A 753 -26.13 15.41 -37.93
CA PHE A 753 -26.88 14.17 -38.14
C PHE A 753 -26.91 13.77 -39.60
#